data_2af153e267618b2d94ad0571efcbd899
#
_entry.id   2af153e267618b2d94ad0571efcbd899
#
_cell.length_a   1.000
_cell.length_b   1.000
_cell.length_c   1.000
_cell.angle_alpha   90.00
_cell.angle_beta   90.00
_cell.angle_gamma   90.00
#
_symmetry.space_group_name_H-M   'P 1'
#
loop_
_entity.id
_entity.type
_entity.pdbx_description
1 polymer ?
#
loop_
_entity_poly.entity_id
_entity_poly.type
_entity_poly.pdbx_seq_one_letter_code
_entity_poly.pdbx_strand_id
1 'polypeptide(L)'
;MQMIEGNIAEIIFRNEENGYTVAILELEDEYCTVVGNLPSCNKGSRFKLVGSEKSHPVYGEQFAFDEFEEVLPQGVRAIFDFLSSGVIKGIGPSTAAAIIDKFGEDALTIMEENPDRLIEVNGIGEKTAAKIIESFSAHRQFAEISIAFQKYGISSAQALKLFKQFGVYSVDIIEENPYRLIDEVRGFGFRKADLIAEKMGVSRDSDIRIKSGIKYALSFFAGEGNTYMPRLELCDKVCELLDVPSELIEESLIEMAFDGTLKIDRLDTQEVVYLYSFFSAEQKVCRNLLRLSEGRLKPLSTNIDNLIRDSEVSTGIELSDQQKSAVINSVNHGISVITGGPGTGKTTIINAIIRIFEASGLKTAIAAPTGRAAKRITETSGHYASTIHRLLEYYFSDETGEMVFGKCDDDRLDYDVVIVDESSMIDLLLMKALTDALQTGTRLILIGDCDQLPPVGAGDILRDLIESEFVFTTKLSSIFRQAEESLIIVNAHRINSGEYPYVNEKEKDFFFMERSDEQSIVALISELATTRLSAYYEGIDPIKDIQVLTPVRKGALGTASLNAELQKMLNPPEPLKTEKKLGDRLLREGDKVMQTRNNYQIGWKKRRDFSEGQGIFNGDIGYIHSIDNDAGQMTIIFDEDRFVSYEFGQLDEIELAYAMTVHKSQGSEFPIVVMPVSWFPPMLATRNLLYTAVTRGKKVVILCGMQRRMEAMVDNNRIKLRFSGIKHRLRALIGRSIIGSNEETLGNEI
;
A
#
# COMPACT_ATOMS: atom_id res chain seq x y z
N MET A 1 -43.70 -13.26 16.52
CA MET A 1 -42.36 -13.85 16.50
C MET A 1 -42.49 -15.25 17.07
N GLN A 2 -42.00 -16.22 16.37
CA GLN A 2 -41.97 -17.64 16.77
C GLN A 2 -40.50 -17.95 17.13
N MET A 3 -40.32 -18.90 18.03
CA MET A 3 -38.98 -19.42 18.39
C MET A 3 -38.94 -20.89 17.92
N ILE A 4 -37.90 -21.22 17.16
CA ILE A 4 -37.60 -22.59 16.74
C ILE A 4 -36.20 -22.98 17.24
N GLU A 5 -36.00 -24.25 17.54
CA GLU A 5 -34.71 -24.76 18.02
C GLU A 5 -34.37 -26.05 17.29
N GLY A 6 -33.16 -26.18 16.77
CA GLY A 6 -32.75 -27.36 16.02
C GLY A 6 -31.25 -27.35 15.70
N ASN A 7 -30.80 -28.44 15.05
CA ASN A 7 -29.41 -28.60 14.61
C ASN A 7 -29.29 -28.21 13.12
N ILE A 8 -28.17 -27.61 12.72
CA ILE A 8 -27.89 -27.37 11.30
C ILE A 8 -27.57 -28.69 10.61
N ALA A 9 -28.45 -29.09 9.74
CA ALA A 9 -28.29 -30.31 8.90
C ALA A 9 -27.39 -30.04 7.69
N GLU A 10 -27.60 -28.88 7.01
CA GLU A 10 -26.85 -28.49 5.83
C GLU A 10 -26.83 -26.98 5.68
N ILE A 11 -25.72 -26.43 5.16
CA ILE A 11 -25.59 -25.02 4.77
C ILE A 11 -25.74 -24.94 3.26
N ILE A 12 -26.81 -24.32 2.78
CA ILE A 12 -27.08 -24.16 1.34
C ILE A 12 -26.28 -23.02 0.76
N PHE A 13 -26.22 -21.90 1.47
CA PHE A 13 -25.51 -20.70 1.04
C PHE A 13 -25.02 -19.91 2.25
N ARG A 14 -23.82 -19.33 2.13
CA ARG A 14 -23.27 -18.41 3.12
C ARG A 14 -22.51 -17.29 2.45
N ASN A 15 -22.79 -16.07 2.88
CA ASN A 15 -22.01 -14.91 2.52
C ASN A 15 -21.00 -14.63 3.65
N GLU A 16 -19.71 -14.83 3.38
CA GLU A 16 -18.65 -14.67 4.37
C GLU A 16 -18.41 -13.22 4.80
N GLU A 17 -18.82 -12.24 3.99
CA GLU A 17 -18.60 -10.83 4.32
C GLU A 17 -19.61 -10.30 5.35
N ASN A 18 -20.87 -10.71 5.24
CA ASN A 18 -21.95 -10.22 6.11
C ASN A 18 -22.57 -11.29 7.01
N GLY A 19 -22.15 -12.56 6.89
CA GLY A 19 -22.65 -13.68 7.69
C GLY A 19 -24.06 -14.15 7.30
N TYR A 20 -24.67 -13.61 6.22
CA TYR A 20 -25.99 -14.06 5.77
C TYR A 20 -25.93 -15.52 5.32
N THR A 21 -26.73 -16.35 5.95
CA THR A 21 -26.73 -17.79 5.78
C THR A 21 -28.13 -18.28 5.41
N VAL A 22 -28.17 -19.21 4.47
CA VAL A 22 -29.36 -20.04 4.17
C VAL A 22 -28.97 -21.47 4.53
N ALA A 23 -29.65 -22.04 5.51
CA ALA A 23 -29.36 -23.37 6.01
C ALA A 23 -30.61 -24.19 6.21
N ILE A 24 -30.47 -25.51 6.30
CA ILE A 24 -31.52 -26.44 6.69
C ILE A 24 -31.32 -26.71 8.19
N LEU A 25 -32.34 -26.37 8.97
CA LEU A 25 -32.43 -26.67 10.39
C LEU A 25 -33.24 -27.96 10.58
N GLU A 26 -32.67 -28.94 11.27
CA GLU A 26 -33.33 -30.19 11.67
C GLU A 26 -34.01 -29.95 13.01
N LEU A 27 -35.34 -29.96 13.00
CA LEU A 27 -36.20 -29.95 14.17
C LEU A 27 -36.48 -31.39 14.63
N GLU A 28 -37.21 -31.58 15.72
CA GLU A 28 -37.47 -32.94 16.25
C GLU A 28 -38.12 -33.87 15.21
N ASP A 29 -39.07 -33.37 14.39
CA ASP A 29 -39.85 -34.20 13.45
C ASP A 29 -39.81 -33.69 11.98
N GLU A 30 -39.14 -32.54 11.69
CA GLU A 30 -39.17 -31.94 10.35
C GLU A 30 -37.90 -31.09 10.08
N TYR A 31 -37.73 -30.76 8.79
CA TYR A 31 -36.65 -29.86 8.33
C TYR A 31 -37.24 -28.51 7.94
N CYS A 32 -36.61 -27.44 8.41
CA CYS A 32 -36.99 -26.07 8.09
C CYS A 32 -35.83 -25.31 7.42
N THR A 33 -36.12 -24.63 6.31
CA THR A 33 -35.14 -23.72 5.70
C THR A 33 -35.11 -22.42 6.47
N VAL A 34 -33.98 -22.10 7.06
CA VAL A 34 -33.77 -20.87 7.85
C VAL A 34 -32.92 -19.88 7.10
N VAL A 35 -33.23 -18.59 7.20
CA VAL A 35 -32.52 -17.50 6.53
C VAL A 35 -32.28 -16.35 7.51
N GLY A 36 -31.05 -15.91 7.60
CA GLY A 36 -30.65 -14.82 8.48
C GLY A 36 -29.14 -14.75 8.66
N ASN A 37 -28.69 -13.94 9.60
CA ASN A 37 -27.26 -13.83 9.91
C ASN A 37 -26.85 -14.89 10.94
N LEU A 38 -26.15 -15.94 10.49
CA LEU A 38 -25.51 -16.96 11.34
C LEU A 38 -24.00 -16.95 11.13
N PRO A 39 -23.31 -16.27 12.00
CA PRO A 39 -21.89 -15.99 11.82
C PRO A 39 -20.95 -17.18 11.88
N SER A 40 -21.18 -18.12 12.73
CA SER A 40 -20.30 -19.29 13.00
C SER A 40 -21.03 -20.62 12.86
N CYS A 41 -21.99 -20.69 11.93
CA CYS A 41 -22.78 -21.88 11.74
C CYS A 41 -21.98 -22.95 10.98
N ASN A 42 -21.99 -24.16 11.53
CA ASN A 42 -21.41 -25.36 10.92
C ASN A 42 -22.44 -26.50 10.97
N LYS A 43 -22.20 -27.53 10.17
CA LYS A 43 -23.03 -28.73 10.26
C LYS A 43 -22.92 -29.33 11.66
N GLY A 44 -24.06 -29.63 12.28
CA GLY A 44 -24.17 -30.13 13.63
C GLY A 44 -24.29 -29.06 14.72
N SER A 45 -24.03 -27.78 14.43
CA SER A 45 -24.27 -26.68 15.40
C SER A 45 -25.77 -26.57 15.69
N ARG A 46 -26.13 -26.31 16.97
CA ARG A 46 -27.51 -26.16 17.41
C ARG A 46 -27.82 -24.70 17.72
N PHE A 47 -28.96 -24.24 17.24
CA PHE A 47 -29.38 -22.86 17.42
C PHE A 47 -30.83 -22.77 17.89
N LYS A 48 -31.09 -21.79 18.75
CA LYS A 48 -32.40 -21.23 18.99
C LYS A 48 -32.54 -19.99 18.13
N LEU A 49 -33.55 -19.95 17.27
CA LEU A 49 -33.79 -18.88 16.33
C LEU A 49 -35.13 -18.21 16.64
N VAL A 50 -35.15 -16.87 16.71
CA VAL A 50 -36.37 -16.08 16.91
C VAL A 50 -36.65 -15.31 15.64
N GLY A 51 -37.82 -15.53 15.06
CA GLY A 51 -38.16 -14.95 13.76
C GLY A 51 -39.61 -15.12 13.33
N SER A 52 -39.83 -15.19 12.02
CA SER A 52 -41.14 -15.40 11.43
C SER A 52 -41.03 -16.14 10.09
N GLU A 53 -42.07 -16.90 9.77
CA GLU A 53 -42.17 -17.52 8.47
C GLU A 53 -42.33 -16.47 7.37
N LYS A 54 -41.60 -16.67 6.28
CA LYS A 54 -41.67 -15.83 5.06
C LYS A 54 -41.70 -16.74 3.85
N SER A 55 -42.57 -16.41 2.89
CA SER A 55 -42.60 -17.10 1.61
C SER A 55 -41.75 -16.38 0.58
N HIS A 56 -40.77 -17.08 0.00
CA HIS A 56 -39.95 -16.56 -1.07
C HIS A 56 -40.44 -17.02 -2.44
N PRO A 57 -40.60 -16.13 -3.45
CA PRO A 57 -41.20 -16.47 -4.74
C PRO A 57 -40.53 -17.62 -5.49
N VAL A 58 -39.26 -17.88 -5.24
CA VAL A 58 -38.44 -18.90 -5.94
C VAL A 58 -38.11 -20.10 -5.03
N TYR A 59 -37.91 -19.86 -3.71
CA TYR A 59 -37.36 -20.85 -2.78
C TYR A 59 -38.38 -21.39 -1.77
N GLY A 60 -39.65 -20.96 -1.87
CA GLY A 60 -40.74 -21.47 -1.04
C GLY A 60 -40.78 -20.89 0.38
N GLU A 61 -41.31 -21.65 1.31
CA GLU A 61 -41.42 -21.25 2.72
C GLU A 61 -40.10 -21.32 3.42
N GLN A 62 -39.73 -20.24 4.14
CA GLN A 62 -38.50 -20.08 4.86
C GLN A 62 -38.77 -19.41 6.21
N PHE A 63 -38.05 -19.79 7.23
CA PHE A 63 -38.06 -19.10 8.52
C PHE A 63 -37.00 -18.03 8.55
N ALA A 64 -37.41 -16.77 8.48
CA ALA A 64 -36.49 -15.63 8.58
C ALA A 64 -36.34 -15.23 10.06
N PHE A 65 -35.15 -15.36 10.59
CA PHE A 65 -34.85 -15.02 11.97
C PHE A 65 -34.03 -13.71 12.04
N ASP A 66 -34.29 -12.96 13.12
CA ASP A 66 -33.60 -11.72 13.44
C ASP A 66 -32.66 -11.88 14.65
N GLU A 67 -33.00 -12.85 15.56
CA GLU A 67 -32.19 -13.18 16.74
C GLU A 67 -31.86 -14.66 16.75
N PHE A 68 -30.71 -15.02 17.27
CA PHE A 68 -30.27 -16.39 17.46
C PHE A 68 -29.44 -16.55 18.75
N GLU A 69 -29.47 -17.76 19.30
CA GLU A 69 -28.60 -18.22 20.40
C GLU A 69 -28.00 -19.57 19.99
N GLU A 70 -26.67 -19.66 19.99
CA GLU A 70 -26.00 -20.95 19.80
C GLU A 70 -26.02 -21.74 21.11
N VAL A 71 -26.55 -22.95 21.05
CA VAL A 71 -26.63 -23.87 22.18
C VAL A 71 -25.80 -25.11 21.88
N LEU A 72 -25.34 -25.81 22.92
CA LEU A 72 -24.60 -27.04 22.70
C LEU A 72 -25.45 -28.06 21.97
N PRO A 73 -24.89 -28.71 20.91
CA PRO A 73 -25.61 -29.76 20.17
C PRO A 73 -26.05 -30.90 21.10
N GLN A 74 -27.24 -31.42 20.91
CA GLN A 74 -27.79 -32.57 21.65
C GLN A 74 -27.95 -33.76 20.74
N GLY A 75 -27.73 -34.95 21.29
CA GLY A 75 -27.76 -36.19 20.54
C GLY A 75 -26.42 -36.56 19.90
N VAL A 76 -26.08 -37.83 20.00
CA VAL A 76 -24.79 -38.42 19.58
C VAL A 76 -24.37 -38.01 18.17
N ARG A 77 -25.32 -37.98 17.21
CA ARG A 77 -25.05 -37.66 15.82
C ARG A 77 -24.68 -36.18 15.63
N ALA A 78 -25.43 -35.25 16.24
CA ALA A 78 -25.17 -33.83 16.15
C ALA A 78 -23.83 -33.45 16.79
N ILE A 79 -23.51 -34.05 17.95
CA ILE A 79 -22.22 -33.90 18.63
C ILE A 79 -21.08 -34.41 17.75
N PHE A 80 -21.27 -35.58 17.08
CA PHE A 80 -20.27 -36.10 16.16
C PHE A 80 -20.02 -35.16 14.98
N ASP A 81 -21.10 -34.70 14.33
CA ASP A 81 -21.02 -33.80 13.19
C ASP A 81 -20.33 -32.47 13.59
N PHE A 82 -20.63 -31.93 14.77
CA PHE A 82 -19.98 -30.74 15.33
C PHE A 82 -18.48 -30.95 15.58
N LEU A 83 -18.13 -32.02 16.28
CA LEU A 83 -16.72 -32.32 16.61
C LEU A 83 -15.88 -32.63 15.34
N SER A 84 -16.48 -33.30 14.35
CA SER A 84 -15.81 -33.68 13.10
C SER A 84 -15.76 -32.57 12.05
N SER A 85 -16.46 -31.45 12.26
CA SER A 85 -16.58 -30.32 11.30
C SER A 85 -15.28 -29.56 11.05
N GLY A 86 -14.22 -29.81 11.85
CA GLY A 86 -12.95 -29.09 11.78
C GLY A 86 -12.92 -27.76 12.54
N VAL A 87 -13.99 -27.41 13.24
CA VAL A 87 -14.08 -26.19 14.08
C VAL A 87 -13.10 -26.27 15.26
N ILE A 88 -12.94 -27.47 15.83
CA ILE A 88 -12.03 -27.70 16.95
C ILE A 88 -10.73 -28.31 16.44
N LYS A 89 -9.63 -27.57 16.55
CA LYS A 89 -8.31 -28.05 16.12
C LYS A 89 -7.87 -29.25 16.95
N GLY A 90 -7.45 -30.31 16.26
CA GLY A 90 -6.98 -31.54 16.89
C GLY A 90 -8.05 -32.64 16.95
N ILE A 91 -9.29 -32.38 16.51
CA ILE A 91 -10.35 -33.35 16.37
C ILE A 91 -10.64 -33.57 14.88
N GLY A 92 -10.30 -34.75 14.37
CA GLY A 92 -10.75 -35.26 13.08
C GLY A 92 -11.90 -36.28 13.25
N PRO A 93 -12.48 -36.80 12.17
CA PRO A 93 -13.60 -37.75 12.25
C PRO A 93 -13.30 -38.98 13.11
N SER A 94 -12.07 -39.53 13.05
CA SER A 94 -11.66 -40.67 13.87
C SER A 94 -11.55 -40.33 15.36
N THR A 95 -11.04 -39.14 15.68
CA THR A 95 -10.94 -38.65 17.05
C THR A 95 -12.32 -38.31 17.62
N ALA A 96 -13.20 -37.69 16.82
CA ALA A 96 -14.59 -37.41 17.18
C ALA A 96 -15.34 -38.72 17.50
N ALA A 97 -15.18 -39.77 16.69
CA ALA A 97 -15.76 -41.08 16.94
C ALA A 97 -15.29 -41.68 18.26
N ALA A 98 -13.97 -41.60 18.54
CA ALA A 98 -13.39 -42.13 19.79
C ALA A 98 -13.88 -41.35 21.04
N ILE A 99 -14.05 -40.02 20.93
CA ILE A 99 -14.60 -39.20 22.02
C ILE A 99 -16.06 -39.60 22.31
N ILE A 100 -16.86 -39.77 21.29
CA ILE A 100 -18.26 -40.15 21.43
C ILE A 100 -18.43 -41.61 21.93
N ASP A 101 -17.62 -42.51 21.44
CA ASP A 101 -17.63 -43.91 21.90
C ASP A 101 -17.34 -44.00 23.45
N LYS A 102 -16.50 -43.07 23.96
CA LYS A 102 -16.15 -43.02 25.38
C LYS A 102 -17.15 -42.26 26.22
N PHE A 103 -17.67 -41.14 25.75
CA PHE A 103 -18.45 -40.21 26.56
C PHE A 103 -19.91 -40.02 26.10
N GLY A 104 -20.29 -40.55 24.91
CA GLY A 104 -21.64 -40.45 24.39
C GLY A 104 -22.15 -39.02 24.28
N GLU A 105 -23.35 -38.77 24.75
CA GLU A 105 -24.00 -37.43 24.75
C GLU A 105 -23.35 -36.44 25.74
N ASP A 106 -22.61 -36.92 26.71
CA ASP A 106 -21.92 -36.07 27.73
C ASP A 106 -20.59 -35.52 27.21
N ALA A 107 -20.18 -35.82 25.96
CA ALA A 107 -18.87 -35.47 25.43
C ALA A 107 -18.57 -33.96 25.50
N LEU A 108 -19.53 -33.12 25.12
CA LEU A 108 -19.34 -31.66 25.16
C LEU A 108 -19.34 -31.10 26.58
N THR A 109 -20.19 -31.63 27.46
CA THR A 109 -20.22 -31.26 28.88
C THR A 109 -18.92 -31.64 29.55
N ILE A 110 -18.35 -32.80 29.23
CA ILE A 110 -17.05 -33.22 29.78
C ILE A 110 -15.92 -32.34 29.28
N MET A 111 -15.95 -31.97 28.01
CA MET A 111 -14.96 -31.02 27.40
C MET A 111 -15.03 -29.63 28.05
N GLU A 112 -16.19 -29.24 28.55
CA GLU A 112 -16.40 -27.96 29.25
C GLU A 112 -16.04 -28.01 30.71
N GLU A 113 -16.62 -28.96 31.46
CA GLU A 113 -16.55 -29.00 32.94
C GLU A 113 -15.35 -29.81 33.46
N ASN A 114 -14.94 -30.84 32.71
CA ASN A 114 -13.91 -31.79 33.14
C ASN A 114 -12.95 -32.14 32.00
N PRO A 115 -12.30 -31.14 31.37
CA PRO A 115 -11.52 -31.34 30.15
C PRO A 115 -10.33 -32.29 30.28
N ASP A 116 -9.79 -32.43 31.46
CA ASP A 116 -8.69 -33.35 31.77
C ASP A 116 -9.05 -34.83 31.48
N ARG A 117 -10.34 -35.16 31.43
CA ARG A 117 -10.79 -36.52 31.10
C ARG A 117 -10.63 -36.88 29.64
N LEU A 118 -10.33 -35.93 28.76
CA LEU A 118 -10.03 -36.23 27.37
C LEU A 118 -8.85 -37.18 27.17
N ILE A 119 -7.92 -37.25 28.12
CA ILE A 119 -6.81 -38.20 28.08
C ILE A 119 -7.27 -39.66 28.28
N GLU A 120 -8.48 -39.89 28.76
CA GLU A 120 -9.06 -41.24 28.86
C GLU A 120 -9.46 -41.82 27.48
N VAL A 121 -9.50 -41.00 26.44
CA VAL A 121 -9.89 -41.40 25.11
C VAL A 121 -8.69 -42.00 24.37
N ASN A 122 -8.88 -43.18 23.80
CA ASN A 122 -7.83 -43.85 23.01
C ASN A 122 -7.34 -42.97 21.86
N GLY A 123 -6.04 -42.69 21.81
CA GLY A 123 -5.39 -41.88 20.78
C GLY A 123 -5.27 -40.38 21.13
N ILE A 124 -5.78 -39.94 22.28
CA ILE A 124 -5.59 -38.58 22.79
C ILE A 124 -4.55 -38.57 23.92
N GLY A 125 -3.34 -38.07 23.61
CA GLY A 125 -2.30 -37.82 24.62
C GLY A 125 -2.39 -36.42 25.22
N GLU A 126 -1.66 -36.14 26.28
CA GLU A 126 -1.66 -34.84 26.98
C GLU A 126 -1.52 -33.63 26.07
N LYS A 127 -0.59 -33.66 25.09
CA LYS A 127 -0.39 -32.55 24.13
C LYS A 127 -1.59 -32.34 23.20
N THR A 128 -2.25 -33.41 22.80
CA THR A 128 -3.43 -33.36 21.93
C THR A 128 -4.63 -32.90 22.73
N ALA A 129 -4.82 -33.39 23.95
CA ALA A 129 -5.85 -32.93 24.85
C ALA A 129 -5.74 -31.43 25.14
N ALA A 130 -4.54 -30.91 25.44
CA ALA A 130 -4.32 -29.49 25.66
C ALA A 130 -4.71 -28.63 24.45
N LYS A 131 -4.36 -29.05 23.21
CA LYS A 131 -4.77 -28.35 21.98
C LYS A 131 -6.28 -28.36 21.76
N ILE A 132 -6.93 -29.48 22.05
CA ILE A 132 -8.38 -29.62 21.92
C ILE A 132 -9.09 -28.69 22.91
N ILE A 133 -8.66 -28.68 24.16
CA ILE A 133 -9.20 -27.85 25.25
C ILE A 133 -9.06 -26.37 24.88
N GLU A 134 -7.86 -25.94 24.47
CA GLU A 134 -7.59 -24.57 24.06
C GLU A 134 -8.50 -24.15 22.90
N SER A 135 -8.61 -25.00 21.86
CA SER A 135 -9.43 -24.71 20.69
C SER A 135 -10.94 -24.68 21.01
N PHE A 136 -11.43 -25.56 21.85
CA PHE A 136 -12.84 -25.61 22.27
C PHE A 136 -13.20 -24.38 23.14
N SER A 137 -12.36 -24.04 24.11
CA SER A 137 -12.54 -22.85 24.94
C SER A 137 -12.53 -21.56 24.12
N ALA A 138 -11.58 -21.42 23.17
CA ALA A 138 -11.51 -20.29 22.26
C ALA A 138 -12.76 -20.17 21.36
N HIS A 139 -13.31 -21.28 20.89
CA HIS A 139 -14.55 -21.29 20.09
C HIS A 139 -15.75 -20.77 20.90
N ARG A 140 -15.91 -21.22 22.12
CA ARG A 140 -17.00 -20.75 23.01
C ARG A 140 -16.89 -19.27 23.33
N GLN A 141 -15.71 -18.84 23.74
CA GLN A 141 -15.44 -17.42 24.01
C GLN A 141 -15.74 -16.54 22.81
N PHE A 142 -15.35 -17.01 21.60
CA PHE A 142 -15.67 -16.30 20.38
C PHE A 142 -17.17 -16.24 20.09
N ALA A 143 -17.94 -17.30 20.34
CA ALA A 143 -19.38 -17.31 20.14
C ALA A 143 -20.08 -16.28 21.05
N GLU A 144 -19.73 -16.22 22.34
CA GLU A 144 -20.24 -15.23 23.29
C GLU A 144 -19.92 -13.79 22.86
N ILE A 145 -18.67 -13.53 22.45
CA ILE A 145 -18.20 -12.23 21.98
C ILE A 145 -18.92 -11.84 20.68
N SER A 146 -19.12 -12.78 19.76
CA SER A 146 -19.82 -12.54 18.50
C SER A 146 -21.27 -12.12 18.72
N ILE A 147 -21.96 -12.76 19.66
CA ILE A 147 -23.34 -12.41 20.06
C ILE A 147 -23.37 -11.02 20.69
N ALA A 148 -22.43 -10.74 21.60
CA ALA A 148 -22.33 -9.43 22.25
C ALA A 148 -22.13 -8.28 21.23
N PHE A 149 -21.33 -8.52 20.20
CA PHE A 149 -21.06 -7.52 19.17
C PHE A 149 -22.20 -7.35 18.14
N GLN A 150 -23.04 -8.37 17.95
CA GLN A 150 -24.16 -8.33 17.00
C GLN A 150 -25.16 -7.20 17.33
N LYS A 151 -25.44 -6.96 18.63
CA LYS A 151 -26.30 -5.86 19.09
C LYS A 151 -25.83 -4.48 18.59
N TYR A 152 -24.51 -4.34 18.35
CA TYR A 152 -23.90 -3.11 17.83
C TYR A 152 -23.76 -3.10 16.30
N GLY A 153 -24.18 -4.18 15.63
CA GLY A 153 -24.12 -4.33 14.17
C GLY A 153 -22.72 -4.66 13.64
N ILE A 154 -21.86 -5.23 14.49
CA ILE A 154 -20.57 -5.78 14.11
C ILE A 154 -20.80 -7.20 13.60
N SER A 155 -20.39 -7.48 12.38
CA SER A 155 -20.51 -8.83 11.79
C SER A 155 -19.50 -9.79 12.44
N SER A 156 -19.76 -11.08 12.36
CA SER A 156 -18.88 -12.08 12.98
C SER A 156 -17.51 -12.19 12.36
N ALA A 157 -17.38 -11.95 11.05
CA ALA A 157 -16.08 -11.82 10.42
C ALA A 157 -15.28 -10.65 11.04
N GLN A 158 -15.96 -9.60 11.47
CA GLN A 158 -15.36 -8.47 12.17
C GLN A 158 -15.11 -8.80 13.64
N ALA A 159 -16.07 -9.44 14.31
CA ALA A 159 -15.89 -9.93 15.67
C ALA A 159 -14.70 -10.89 15.79
N LEU A 160 -14.46 -11.73 14.78
CA LEU A 160 -13.28 -12.59 14.73
C LEU A 160 -11.96 -11.80 14.66
N LYS A 161 -11.95 -10.69 13.91
CA LYS A 161 -10.76 -9.80 13.87
C LYS A 161 -10.52 -9.15 15.22
N LEU A 162 -11.60 -8.71 15.88
CA LEU A 162 -11.55 -8.12 17.23
C LEU A 162 -11.07 -9.13 18.27
N PHE A 163 -11.60 -10.35 18.23
CA PHE A 163 -11.18 -11.42 19.11
C PHE A 163 -9.71 -11.79 18.91
N LYS A 164 -9.21 -11.83 17.66
CA LYS A 164 -7.79 -12.06 17.37
C LYS A 164 -6.89 -10.96 17.89
N GLN A 165 -7.36 -9.70 17.90
CA GLN A 165 -6.59 -8.52 18.32
C GLN A 165 -6.62 -8.32 19.84
N PHE A 166 -7.78 -8.45 20.48
CA PHE A 166 -8.02 -8.09 21.88
C PHE A 166 -8.35 -9.28 22.79
N GLY A 167 -8.49 -10.47 22.23
CA GLY A 167 -8.85 -11.67 22.98
C GLY A 167 -10.23 -11.56 23.62
N VAL A 168 -10.33 -12.11 24.81
CA VAL A 168 -11.58 -12.17 25.61
C VAL A 168 -12.08 -10.79 26.08
N TYR A 169 -11.19 -9.81 26.15
CA TYR A 169 -11.50 -8.44 26.59
C TYR A 169 -12.02 -7.54 25.46
N SER A 170 -12.24 -8.08 24.27
CA SER A 170 -12.62 -7.28 23.08
C SER A 170 -13.93 -6.52 23.28
N VAL A 171 -14.90 -7.07 24.01
CA VAL A 171 -16.18 -6.39 24.28
C VAL A 171 -15.95 -5.19 25.20
N ASP A 172 -15.29 -5.42 26.34
CA ASP A 172 -15.03 -4.37 27.33
C ASP A 172 -14.22 -3.21 26.74
N ILE A 173 -13.18 -3.54 25.97
CA ILE A 173 -12.32 -2.57 25.31
C ILE A 173 -13.10 -1.68 24.32
N ILE A 174 -14.00 -2.28 23.55
CA ILE A 174 -14.79 -1.54 22.55
C ILE A 174 -15.96 -0.81 23.21
N GLU A 175 -16.54 -1.34 24.29
CA GLU A 175 -17.55 -0.60 25.08
C GLU A 175 -16.95 0.62 25.80
N GLU A 176 -15.71 0.54 26.27
CA GLU A 176 -14.98 1.67 26.84
C GLU A 176 -14.68 2.74 25.78
N ASN A 177 -14.16 2.33 24.61
CA ASN A 177 -13.85 3.25 23.53
C ASN A 177 -14.03 2.60 22.15
N PRO A 178 -15.20 2.76 21.49
CA PRO A 178 -15.47 2.17 20.18
C PRO A 178 -14.58 2.72 19.06
N TYR A 179 -13.97 3.89 19.24
CA TYR A 179 -13.11 4.51 18.23
C TYR A 179 -11.71 3.86 18.13
N ARG A 180 -11.32 3.02 19.11
CA ARG A 180 -10.12 2.18 18.99
C ARG A 180 -10.16 1.26 17.77
N LEU A 181 -11.35 0.94 17.28
CA LEU A 181 -11.54 0.21 16.01
C LEU A 181 -10.83 0.85 14.82
N ILE A 182 -10.72 2.19 14.80
CA ILE A 182 -10.13 2.93 13.67
C ILE A 182 -8.63 2.71 13.60
N ASP A 183 -7.98 2.77 14.75
CA ASP A 183 -6.51 2.73 14.86
C ASP A 183 -5.96 1.30 14.87
N GLU A 184 -6.68 0.39 15.53
CA GLU A 184 -6.13 -0.92 15.90
C GLU A 184 -6.67 -2.08 15.04
N VAL A 185 -7.78 -1.86 14.27
CA VAL A 185 -8.41 -2.95 13.52
C VAL A 185 -8.58 -2.60 12.04
N ARG A 186 -7.85 -3.29 11.18
CA ARG A 186 -7.93 -3.05 9.72
C ARG A 186 -9.34 -3.28 9.18
N GLY A 187 -9.83 -2.27 8.44
CA GLY A 187 -11.13 -2.31 7.76
C GLY A 187 -12.26 -1.63 8.52
N PHE A 188 -11.95 -0.98 9.64
CA PHE A 188 -12.85 -0.05 10.29
C PHE A 188 -12.46 1.39 9.98
N GLY A 189 -13.33 2.13 9.28
CA GLY A 189 -13.19 3.56 9.08
C GLY A 189 -14.04 4.33 10.09
N PHE A 190 -13.80 5.64 10.23
CA PHE A 190 -14.48 6.51 11.20
C PHE A 190 -16.00 6.36 11.16
N ARG A 191 -16.62 6.48 9.97
CA ARG A 191 -18.08 6.40 9.82
C ARG A 191 -18.68 5.12 10.40
N LYS A 192 -17.97 4.01 10.27
CA LYS A 192 -18.43 2.73 10.77
C LYS A 192 -18.26 2.62 12.28
N ALA A 193 -17.14 3.08 12.81
CA ALA A 193 -16.91 3.16 14.25
C ALA A 193 -17.91 4.12 14.93
N ASP A 194 -18.23 5.24 14.29
CA ASP A 194 -19.20 6.22 14.76
C ASP A 194 -20.64 5.64 14.83
N LEU A 195 -21.06 4.86 13.81
CA LEU A 195 -22.33 4.12 13.83
C LEU A 195 -22.40 3.07 14.94
N ILE A 196 -21.29 2.42 15.25
CA ILE A 196 -21.19 1.45 16.36
C ILE A 196 -21.29 2.21 17.68
N ALA A 197 -20.55 3.32 17.83
CA ALA A 197 -20.57 4.17 19.00
C ALA A 197 -21.99 4.72 19.29
N GLU A 198 -22.72 5.14 18.25
CA GLU A 198 -24.11 5.60 18.37
C GLU A 198 -25.03 4.47 18.92
N LYS A 199 -24.87 3.23 18.44
CA LYS A 199 -25.62 2.09 18.96
C LYS A 199 -25.23 1.70 20.38
N MET A 200 -24.01 2.01 20.80
CA MET A 200 -23.54 1.86 22.17
C MET A 200 -24.02 2.98 23.10
N GLY A 201 -24.68 4.00 22.55
CA GLY A 201 -25.20 5.12 23.31
C GLY A 201 -24.19 6.23 23.61
N VAL A 202 -23.07 6.27 22.87
CA VAL A 202 -22.09 7.37 22.98
C VAL A 202 -22.74 8.66 22.51
N SER A 203 -22.67 9.72 23.34
CA SER A 203 -23.24 11.04 23.01
C SER A 203 -22.54 11.65 21.81
N ARG A 204 -23.31 12.43 21.00
CA ARG A 204 -22.78 13.11 19.81
C ARG A 204 -21.72 14.15 20.12
N ASP A 205 -21.79 14.74 21.29
CA ASP A 205 -20.87 15.73 21.83
C ASP A 205 -19.84 15.16 22.81
N SER A 206 -19.71 13.84 22.86
CA SER A 206 -18.71 13.20 23.74
C SER A 206 -17.28 13.54 23.29
N ASP A 207 -16.42 13.81 24.26
CA ASP A 207 -15.01 14.13 24.08
C ASP A 207 -14.26 13.04 23.27
N ILE A 208 -14.52 11.77 23.57
CA ILE A 208 -13.92 10.64 22.85
C ILE A 208 -14.27 10.68 21.35
N ARG A 209 -15.52 11.01 21.00
CA ARG A 209 -15.99 11.14 19.63
C ARG A 209 -15.29 12.29 18.90
N ILE A 210 -15.23 13.47 19.54
CA ILE A 210 -14.64 14.67 18.96
C ILE A 210 -13.15 14.48 18.73
N LYS A 211 -12.40 13.99 19.72
CA LYS A 211 -10.97 13.68 19.59
C LYS A 211 -10.68 12.66 18.48
N SER A 212 -11.49 11.63 18.39
CA SER A 212 -11.36 10.64 17.32
C SER A 212 -11.69 11.20 15.94
N GLY A 213 -12.68 12.10 15.84
CA GLY A 213 -13.02 12.83 14.61
C GLY A 213 -11.90 13.76 14.15
N ILE A 214 -11.27 14.49 15.07
CA ILE A 214 -10.11 15.34 14.79
C ILE A 214 -8.94 14.50 14.26
N LYS A 215 -8.61 13.41 14.96
CA LYS A 215 -7.53 12.51 14.56
C LYS A 215 -7.80 11.88 13.19
N TYR A 216 -9.04 11.47 12.94
CA TYR A 216 -9.44 10.95 11.63
C TYR A 216 -9.31 11.99 10.52
N ALA A 217 -9.76 13.24 10.74
CA ALA A 217 -9.63 14.30 9.76
C ALA A 217 -8.17 14.57 9.40
N LEU A 218 -7.28 14.66 10.39
CA LEU A 218 -5.84 14.83 10.16
C LEU A 218 -5.22 13.60 9.45
N SER A 219 -5.62 12.38 9.82
CA SER A 219 -5.14 11.16 9.17
C SER A 219 -5.63 11.06 7.72
N PHE A 220 -6.88 11.46 7.45
CA PHE A 220 -7.43 11.55 6.10
C PHE A 220 -6.65 12.55 5.25
N PHE A 221 -6.34 13.73 5.78
CA PHE A 221 -5.53 14.74 5.12
C PHE A 221 -4.10 14.27 4.86
N ALA A 222 -3.52 13.52 5.80
CA ALA A 222 -2.21 12.90 5.62
C ALA A 222 -2.24 11.85 4.49
N GLY A 223 -3.33 11.09 4.37
CA GLY A 223 -3.57 10.19 3.23
C GLY A 223 -3.66 10.89 1.88
N GLU A 224 -3.99 12.18 1.86
CA GLU A 224 -3.94 13.05 0.67
C GLU A 224 -2.55 13.66 0.41
N GLY A 225 -1.56 13.32 1.24
CA GLY A 225 -0.17 13.74 1.13
C GLY A 225 0.25 14.96 1.96
N ASN A 226 -0.62 15.47 2.83
CA ASN A 226 -0.31 16.63 3.68
C ASN A 226 0.34 16.18 4.99
N THR A 227 1.17 17.01 5.60
CA THR A 227 1.76 16.75 6.92
C THR A 227 1.02 17.48 8.05
N TYR A 228 0.37 18.59 7.72
CA TYR A 228 -0.45 19.38 8.63
C TYR A 228 -1.73 19.86 7.96
N MET A 229 -2.61 20.43 8.76
CA MET A 229 -3.81 21.14 8.30
C MET A 229 -3.88 22.53 8.94
N PRO A 230 -4.28 23.57 8.18
CA PRO A 230 -4.59 24.87 8.77
C PRO A 230 -5.69 24.74 9.84
N ARG A 231 -5.50 25.39 11.01
CA ARG A 231 -6.39 25.21 12.17
C ARG A 231 -7.86 25.53 11.85
N LEU A 232 -8.11 26.63 11.15
CA LEU A 232 -9.48 27.00 10.78
C LEU A 232 -10.13 25.98 9.84
N GLU A 233 -9.38 25.53 8.82
CA GLU A 233 -9.87 24.51 7.88
C GLU A 233 -10.13 23.17 8.57
N LEU A 234 -9.31 22.80 9.56
CA LEU A 234 -9.53 21.60 10.37
C LEU A 234 -10.82 21.72 11.17
N CYS A 235 -11.05 22.84 11.87
CA CYS A 235 -12.27 23.06 12.63
C CYS A 235 -13.51 22.97 11.74
N ASP A 236 -13.51 23.63 10.58
CA ASP A 236 -14.62 23.59 9.63
C ASP A 236 -14.91 22.15 9.15
N LYS A 237 -13.87 21.40 8.80
CA LYS A 237 -14.00 20.01 8.36
C LYS A 237 -14.52 19.08 9.44
N VAL A 238 -14.07 19.27 10.68
CA VAL A 238 -14.52 18.45 11.81
C VAL A 238 -15.95 18.82 12.20
N CYS A 239 -16.34 20.11 12.15
CA CYS A 239 -17.73 20.56 12.30
C CYS A 239 -18.65 19.84 11.28
N GLU A 240 -18.26 19.86 9.99
CA GLU A 240 -19.03 19.17 8.93
C GLU A 240 -19.09 17.64 9.14
N LEU A 241 -18.01 17.03 9.63
CA LEU A 241 -17.92 15.59 9.83
C LEU A 241 -18.79 15.12 11.00
N LEU A 242 -18.77 15.84 12.11
CA LEU A 242 -19.36 15.41 13.38
C LEU A 242 -20.72 16.06 13.69
N ASP A 243 -21.07 17.15 12.99
CA ASP A 243 -22.25 17.99 13.27
C ASP A 243 -22.27 18.49 14.72
N VAL A 244 -21.14 19.09 15.15
CA VAL A 244 -20.96 19.67 16.50
C VAL A 244 -20.47 21.12 16.42
N PRO A 245 -20.72 21.94 17.48
CA PRO A 245 -20.22 23.31 17.54
C PRO A 245 -18.69 23.40 17.52
N SER A 246 -18.16 24.49 16.93
CA SER A 246 -16.70 24.70 16.81
C SER A 246 -16.01 24.89 18.16
N GLU A 247 -16.71 25.37 19.17
CA GLU A 247 -16.19 25.57 20.52
C GLU A 247 -15.70 24.25 21.15
N LEU A 248 -16.48 23.18 21.00
CA LEU A 248 -16.10 21.86 21.51
C LEU A 248 -14.88 21.29 20.78
N ILE A 249 -14.75 21.58 19.49
CA ILE A 249 -13.58 21.15 18.71
C ILE A 249 -12.33 21.91 19.17
N GLU A 250 -12.45 23.22 19.39
CA GLU A 250 -11.35 24.06 19.88
C GLU A 250 -10.87 23.63 21.26
N GLU A 251 -11.78 23.32 22.18
CA GLU A 251 -11.45 22.76 23.50
C GLU A 251 -10.69 21.42 23.38
N SER A 252 -11.23 20.50 22.59
CA SER A 252 -10.59 19.20 22.36
C SER A 252 -9.22 19.34 21.68
N LEU A 253 -9.03 20.28 20.74
CA LEU A 253 -7.73 20.55 20.11
C LEU A 253 -6.68 21.00 21.13
N ILE A 254 -7.05 21.86 22.08
CA ILE A 254 -6.15 22.33 23.14
C ILE A 254 -5.76 21.17 24.06
N GLU A 255 -6.72 20.34 24.46
CA GLU A 255 -6.46 19.16 25.29
C GLU A 255 -5.55 18.15 24.59
N MET A 256 -5.84 17.83 23.31
CA MET A 256 -5.00 16.91 22.52
C MET A 256 -3.60 17.47 22.25
N ALA A 257 -3.44 18.78 22.21
CA ALA A 257 -2.12 19.40 22.12
C ALA A 257 -1.37 19.32 23.46
N PHE A 258 -2.09 19.37 24.59
CA PHE A 258 -1.51 19.26 25.92
C PHE A 258 -1.08 17.82 26.26
N ASP A 259 -1.86 16.82 25.86
CA ASP A 259 -1.53 15.40 26.06
C ASP A 259 -0.48 14.86 25.05
N GLY A 260 -0.07 15.68 24.07
CA GLY A 260 0.96 15.35 23.09
C GLY A 260 0.46 14.50 21.90
N THR A 261 -0.84 14.29 21.74
CA THR A 261 -1.42 13.60 20.58
C THR A 261 -1.25 14.43 19.31
N LEU A 262 -1.42 15.74 19.44
CA LEU A 262 -1.30 16.73 18.37
C LEU A 262 -0.22 17.76 18.69
N LYS A 263 0.13 18.53 17.67
CA LYS A 263 0.93 19.75 17.82
C LYS A 263 0.28 20.91 17.09
N ILE A 264 -0.05 21.96 17.81
CA ILE A 264 -0.39 23.26 17.24
C ILE A 264 0.93 24.03 17.07
N ASP A 265 1.21 24.47 15.85
CA ASP A 265 2.41 25.22 15.49
C ASP A 265 2.04 26.44 14.67
N ARG A 266 2.99 27.34 14.47
CA ARG A 266 2.81 28.53 13.66
C ARG A 266 3.84 28.54 12.53
N LEU A 267 3.33 28.46 11.30
CA LEU A 267 4.16 28.60 10.10
C LEU A 267 3.83 29.96 9.46
N ASP A 268 4.84 30.82 9.38
CA ASP A 268 4.70 32.22 9.00
C ASP A 268 3.61 32.94 9.84
N THR A 269 2.46 33.24 9.25
CA THR A 269 1.35 33.93 9.93
C THR A 269 0.17 33.01 10.27
N GLN A 270 0.24 31.73 9.89
CA GLN A 270 -0.87 30.79 9.98
C GLN A 270 -0.67 29.78 11.11
N GLU A 271 -1.70 29.57 11.93
CA GLU A 271 -1.74 28.44 12.88
C GLU A 271 -2.10 27.15 12.14
N VAL A 272 -1.34 26.11 12.43
CA VAL A 272 -1.43 24.80 11.79
C VAL A 272 -1.46 23.70 12.83
N VAL A 273 -2.13 22.59 12.51
CA VAL A 273 -2.29 21.45 13.41
C VAL A 273 -1.68 20.21 12.74
N TYR A 274 -0.81 19.54 13.48
CA TYR A 274 -0.16 18.30 13.08
C TYR A 274 -0.61 17.14 13.95
N LEU A 275 -0.65 15.93 13.38
CA LEU A 275 -0.38 14.75 14.20
C LEU A 275 1.05 14.84 14.72
N TYR A 276 1.28 14.56 15.99
CA TYR A 276 2.61 14.75 16.62
C TYR A 276 3.73 13.98 15.89
N SER A 277 3.42 12.81 15.33
CA SER A 277 4.37 12.01 14.56
C SER A 277 4.94 12.74 13.34
N PHE A 278 4.10 13.46 12.59
CA PHE A 278 4.55 14.25 11.43
C PHE A 278 5.32 15.50 11.85
N PHE A 279 4.88 16.18 12.90
CA PHE A 279 5.61 17.32 13.42
C PHE A 279 7.03 16.94 13.86
N SER A 280 7.13 15.87 14.65
CA SER A 280 8.41 15.34 15.13
C SER A 280 9.30 14.89 13.95
N ALA A 281 8.70 14.25 12.93
CA ALA A 281 9.40 13.82 11.73
C ALA A 281 9.97 15.01 10.94
N GLU A 282 9.21 16.08 10.71
CA GLU A 282 9.70 17.30 10.05
C GLU A 282 10.86 17.93 10.80
N GLN A 283 10.72 18.09 12.12
CA GLN A 283 11.80 18.65 12.94
C GLN A 283 13.07 17.79 12.88
N LYS A 284 12.91 16.46 12.94
CA LYS A 284 14.03 15.55 12.90
C LYS A 284 14.75 15.58 11.55
N VAL A 285 13.99 15.56 10.44
CA VAL A 285 14.53 15.69 9.08
C VAL A 285 15.31 17.00 8.94
N CYS A 286 14.75 18.14 9.32
CA CYS A 286 15.44 19.42 9.21
C CYS A 286 16.74 19.45 10.04
N ARG A 287 16.73 18.90 11.27
CA ARG A 287 17.93 18.80 12.11
C ARG A 287 18.99 17.89 11.49
N ASN A 288 18.59 16.76 10.92
CA ASN A 288 19.51 15.84 10.28
C ASN A 288 20.11 16.43 9.00
N LEU A 289 19.31 17.14 8.20
CA LEU A 289 19.78 17.84 7.01
C LEU A 289 20.80 18.92 7.39
N LEU A 290 20.56 19.69 8.44
CA LEU A 290 21.53 20.67 8.96
C LEU A 290 22.84 19.97 9.37
N ARG A 291 22.74 18.88 10.15
CA ARG A 291 23.88 18.08 10.58
C ARG A 291 24.71 17.55 9.41
N LEU A 292 24.06 17.10 8.33
CA LEU A 292 24.73 16.60 7.12
C LEU A 292 25.39 17.74 6.33
N SER A 293 24.72 18.91 6.24
CA SER A 293 25.25 20.07 5.50
C SER A 293 26.51 20.67 6.15
N GLU A 294 26.60 20.64 7.48
CA GLU A 294 27.73 21.19 8.26
C GLU A 294 28.82 20.14 8.53
N GLY A 295 28.53 18.86 8.23
CA GLY A 295 29.48 17.76 8.49
C GLY A 295 30.75 17.85 7.68
N ARG A 296 31.90 17.58 8.32
CA ARG A 296 33.17 17.51 7.63
C ARG A 296 33.23 16.31 6.67
N LEU A 297 33.32 16.61 5.38
CA LEU A 297 33.35 15.61 4.31
C LEU A 297 34.73 15.00 4.15
N LYS A 298 34.83 13.71 3.87
CA LYS A 298 36.10 13.08 3.46
C LYS A 298 36.58 13.69 2.14
N PRO A 299 37.84 14.07 2.01
CA PRO A 299 38.39 14.66 0.78
C PRO A 299 38.46 13.63 -0.36
N LEU A 300 38.46 14.09 -1.59
CA LEU A 300 38.80 13.28 -2.75
C LEU A 300 40.30 12.99 -2.82
N SER A 301 40.69 11.95 -3.53
CA SER A 301 42.07 11.54 -3.75
C SER A 301 42.86 12.51 -4.64
N THR A 302 42.17 13.21 -5.53
CA THR A 302 42.73 14.15 -6.49
C THR A 302 41.77 15.28 -6.85
N ASN A 303 42.21 16.23 -7.71
CA ASN A 303 41.32 17.32 -8.15
C ASN A 303 40.11 16.78 -8.94
N ILE A 304 38.96 17.37 -8.66
CA ILE A 304 37.68 16.95 -9.26
C ILE A 304 37.66 17.07 -10.80
N ASP A 305 38.30 18.11 -11.36
CA ASP A 305 38.35 18.31 -12.80
C ASP A 305 39.12 17.18 -13.52
N ASN A 306 40.15 16.64 -12.89
CA ASN A 306 40.87 15.48 -13.39
C ASN A 306 40.02 14.24 -13.32
N LEU A 307 39.31 14.01 -12.21
CA LEU A 307 38.40 12.85 -12.04
C LEU A 307 37.23 12.89 -13.03
N ILE A 308 36.68 14.08 -13.31
CA ILE A 308 35.66 14.26 -14.33
C ILE A 308 36.20 13.87 -15.71
N ARG A 309 37.39 14.41 -16.06
CA ARG A 309 38.04 14.13 -17.35
C ARG A 309 38.38 12.64 -17.50
N ASP A 310 38.88 12.00 -16.47
CA ASP A 310 39.19 10.57 -16.47
C ASP A 310 37.90 9.74 -16.65
N SER A 311 36.78 10.16 -16.02
CA SER A 311 35.47 9.56 -16.19
C SER A 311 34.95 9.73 -17.64
N GLU A 312 35.09 10.93 -18.24
CA GLU A 312 34.73 11.20 -19.62
C GLU A 312 35.52 10.33 -20.61
N VAL A 313 36.84 10.25 -20.40
CA VAL A 313 37.73 9.43 -21.25
C VAL A 313 37.37 7.94 -21.13
N SER A 314 37.14 7.45 -19.91
CA SER A 314 36.84 6.03 -19.68
C SER A 314 35.49 5.59 -20.24
N THR A 315 34.50 6.49 -20.30
CA THR A 315 33.13 6.22 -20.81
C THR A 315 32.96 6.60 -22.26
N GLY A 316 33.82 7.45 -22.82
CA GLY A 316 33.65 8.06 -24.14
C GLY A 316 32.47 9.05 -24.21
N ILE A 317 31.96 9.50 -23.05
CA ILE A 317 30.82 10.42 -22.95
C ILE A 317 31.33 11.75 -22.36
N GLU A 318 31.14 12.83 -23.12
CA GLU A 318 31.41 14.19 -22.64
C GLU A 318 30.21 14.72 -21.85
N LEU A 319 30.45 15.20 -20.63
CA LEU A 319 29.42 15.78 -19.79
C LEU A 319 29.12 17.23 -20.17
N SER A 320 27.87 17.63 -20.22
CA SER A 320 27.47 19.03 -20.38
C SER A 320 27.87 19.85 -19.14
N ASP A 321 27.88 21.19 -19.28
CA ASP A 321 28.20 22.09 -18.17
C ASP A 321 27.26 21.89 -16.97
N GLN A 322 25.97 21.66 -17.22
CA GLN A 322 24.99 21.36 -16.15
C GLN A 322 25.32 20.03 -15.46
N GLN A 323 25.74 19.02 -16.19
CA GLN A 323 26.11 17.71 -15.61
C GLN A 323 27.43 17.81 -14.85
N LYS A 324 28.43 18.54 -15.33
CA LYS A 324 29.66 18.82 -14.60
C LYS A 324 29.36 19.56 -13.29
N SER A 325 28.49 20.57 -13.35
CA SER A 325 28.05 21.29 -12.16
C SER A 325 27.33 20.36 -11.16
N ALA A 326 26.48 19.43 -11.62
CA ALA A 326 25.85 18.44 -10.76
C ALA A 326 26.86 17.55 -10.05
N VAL A 327 27.88 17.06 -10.76
CA VAL A 327 28.97 16.26 -10.19
C VAL A 327 29.76 17.08 -9.17
N ILE A 328 30.16 18.32 -9.49
CA ILE A 328 30.89 19.20 -8.61
C ILE A 328 30.11 19.48 -7.32
N ASN A 329 28.82 19.78 -7.43
CA ASN A 329 27.97 20.03 -6.27
C ASN A 329 27.82 18.77 -5.39
N SER A 330 27.69 17.58 -6.00
CA SER A 330 27.59 16.32 -5.28
C SER A 330 28.87 15.97 -4.49
N VAL A 331 29.99 16.42 -4.96
CA VAL A 331 31.29 16.20 -4.28
C VAL A 331 31.53 17.20 -3.14
N ASN A 332 31.20 18.47 -3.36
CA ASN A 332 31.58 19.55 -2.46
C ASN A 332 30.61 19.77 -1.30
N HIS A 333 29.39 19.23 -1.37
CA HIS A 333 28.37 19.49 -0.35
C HIS A 333 27.91 18.21 0.32
N GLY A 334 27.50 18.30 1.59
CA GLY A 334 26.97 17.19 2.38
C GLY A 334 25.59 16.73 1.87
N ILE A 335 24.85 17.64 1.24
CA ILE A 335 23.56 17.34 0.60
C ILE A 335 23.51 18.04 -0.74
N SER A 336 23.09 17.30 -1.77
CA SER A 336 22.84 17.86 -3.10
C SER A 336 21.61 17.24 -3.73
N VAL A 337 20.91 18.03 -4.54
CA VAL A 337 19.74 17.61 -5.32
C VAL A 337 20.04 17.76 -6.81
N ILE A 338 19.75 16.72 -7.57
CA ILE A 338 19.82 16.73 -9.04
C ILE A 338 18.42 16.43 -9.56
N THR A 339 17.82 17.40 -10.24
CA THR A 339 16.46 17.22 -10.79
C THR A 339 16.46 17.47 -12.29
N GLY A 340 15.63 16.69 -13.00
CA GLY A 340 15.46 16.86 -14.45
C GLY A 340 14.51 15.83 -15.04
N GLY A 341 13.93 16.14 -16.19
CA GLY A 341 13.00 15.29 -16.93
C GLY A 341 13.67 14.09 -17.62
N PRO A 342 12.92 13.35 -18.43
CA PRO A 342 13.46 12.25 -19.24
C PRO A 342 14.45 12.79 -20.29
N GLY A 343 15.47 11.98 -20.62
CA GLY A 343 16.46 12.34 -21.63
C GLY A 343 17.52 13.39 -21.22
N THR A 344 17.53 13.85 -19.97
CA THR A 344 18.51 14.80 -19.44
C THR A 344 19.81 14.17 -18.91
N GLY A 345 19.92 12.83 -18.99
CA GLY A 345 21.17 12.12 -18.65
C GLY A 345 21.39 11.88 -17.16
N LYS A 346 20.34 11.79 -16.35
CA LYS A 346 20.44 11.44 -14.92
C LYS A 346 21.29 10.19 -14.65
N THR A 347 21.06 9.12 -15.41
CA THR A 347 21.80 7.86 -15.27
C THR A 347 23.30 8.04 -15.60
N THR A 348 23.61 8.88 -16.60
CA THR A 348 25.01 9.21 -16.95
C THR A 348 25.70 9.91 -15.79
N ILE A 349 25.02 10.84 -15.13
CA ILE A 349 25.55 11.55 -13.96
C ILE A 349 25.73 10.60 -12.80
N ILE A 350 24.79 9.70 -12.52
CA ILE A 350 24.91 8.67 -11.47
C ILE A 350 26.19 7.87 -11.68
N ASN A 351 26.42 7.39 -12.90
CA ASN A 351 27.62 6.60 -13.23
C ASN A 351 28.90 7.41 -13.09
N ALA A 352 28.93 8.67 -13.49
CA ALA A 352 30.08 9.55 -13.32
C ALA A 352 30.39 9.78 -11.82
N ILE A 353 29.37 10.08 -11.01
CA ILE A 353 29.48 10.29 -9.55
C ILE A 353 30.03 9.04 -8.86
N ILE A 354 29.47 7.85 -9.17
CA ILE A 354 29.93 6.58 -8.58
C ILE A 354 31.43 6.37 -8.88
N ARG A 355 31.84 6.49 -10.14
CA ARG A 355 33.24 6.30 -10.56
C ARG A 355 34.21 7.26 -9.85
N ILE A 356 33.81 8.52 -9.68
CA ILE A 356 34.62 9.55 -9.02
C ILE A 356 34.83 9.19 -7.54
N PHE A 357 33.76 8.74 -6.86
CA PHE A 357 33.88 8.37 -5.45
C PHE A 357 34.65 7.05 -5.25
N GLU A 358 34.43 6.04 -6.11
CA GLU A 358 35.19 4.79 -6.09
C GLU A 358 36.69 5.01 -6.38
N ALA A 359 37.01 5.84 -7.39
CA ALA A 359 38.39 6.22 -7.69
C ALA A 359 39.08 6.95 -6.50
N SER A 360 38.27 7.58 -5.64
CA SER A 360 38.73 8.22 -4.40
C SER A 360 38.73 7.29 -3.17
N GLY A 361 38.35 6.01 -3.34
CA GLY A 361 38.27 5.02 -2.26
C GLY A 361 37.16 5.27 -1.24
N LEU A 362 36.12 5.99 -1.63
CA LEU A 362 34.96 6.28 -0.78
C LEU A 362 33.90 5.17 -0.88
N LYS A 363 33.38 4.74 0.28
CA LYS A 363 32.30 3.75 0.34
C LYS A 363 30.99 4.36 -0.13
N THR A 364 30.45 3.87 -1.23
CA THR A 364 29.23 4.39 -1.85
C THR A 364 28.11 3.38 -1.75
N ALA A 365 26.91 3.80 -1.31
CA ALA A 365 25.67 3.05 -1.41
C ALA A 365 24.73 3.70 -2.42
N ILE A 366 23.99 2.86 -3.15
CA ILE A 366 23.00 3.31 -4.13
C ILE A 366 21.65 2.74 -3.73
N ALA A 367 20.65 3.60 -3.65
CA ALA A 367 19.31 3.21 -3.24
C ALA A 367 18.22 3.85 -4.10
N ALA A 368 17.02 3.26 -4.03
CA ALA A 368 15.81 3.83 -4.61
C ALA A 368 14.60 3.53 -3.72
N PRO A 369 13.49 4.28 -3.83
CA PRO A 369 12.28 4.02 -3.05
C PRO A 369 11.61 2.68 -3.39
N THR A 370 11.73 2.19 -4.62
CA THR A 370 11.07 0.97 -5.11
C THR A 370 12.08 -0.07 -5.59
N GLY A 371 11.70 -1.36 -5.52
CA GLY A 371 12.53 -2.47 -6.00
C GLY A 371 12.85 -2.39 -7.49
N ARG A 372 11.89 -1.93 -8.31
CA ARG A 372 12.07 -1.75 -9.75
C ARG A 372 13.07 -0.66 -10.10
N ALA A 373 12.98 0.48 -9.42
CA ALA A 373 13.95 1.55 -9.61
C ALA A 373 15.36 1.09 -9.22
N ALA A 374 15.51 0.40 -8.10
CA ALA A 374 16.78 -0.18 -7.66
C ALA A 374 17.34 -1.20 -8.69
N LYS A 375 16.50 -2.10 -9.19
CA LYS A 375 16.90 -3.07 -10.23
C LYS A 375 17.35 -2.37 -11.50
N ARG A 376 16.59 -1.36 -11.96
CA ARG A 376 16.95 -0.56 -13.15
C ARG A 376 18.33 0.10 -13.00
N ILE A 377 18.60 0.70 -11.83
CA ILE A 377 19.91 1.29 -11.56
C ILE A 377 21.00 0.23 -11.64
N THR A 378 20.79 -0.94 -11.04
CA THR A 378 21.75 -2.04 -11.10
C THR A 378 22.04 -2.46 -12.55
N GLU A 379 21.02 -2.60 -13.37
CA GLU A 379 21.16 -2.99 -14.77
C GLU A 379 21.86 -1.92 -15.63
N THR A 380 21.61 -0.64 -15.36
CA THR A 380 22.14 0.45 -16.19
C THR A 380 23.50 0.97 -15.71
N SER A 381 23.81 0.88 -14.42
CA SER A 381 25.08 1.32 -13.85
C SER A 381 26.11 0.21 -13.71
N GLY A 382 25.65 -1.07 -13.66
CA GLY A 382 26.49 -2.21 -13.31
C GLY A 382 26.85 -2.31 -11.82
N HIS A 383 26.37 -1.35 -11.00
CA HIS A 383 26.59 -1.32 -9.54
C HIS A 383 25.33 -1.78 -8.80
N TYR A 384 25.53 -2.53 -7.72
CA TYR A 384 24.40 -3.00 -6.92
C TYR A 384 23.66 -1.83 -6.26
N ALA A 385 22.38 -1.75 -6.52
CA ALA A 385 21.44 -0.85 -5.86
C ALA A 385 20.37 -1.62 -5.10
N SER A 386 19.93 -1.10 -3.97
CA SER A 386 18.86 -1.70 -3.16
C SER A 386 17.70 -0.72 -2.95
N THR A 387 16.59 -1.21 -2.39
CA THR A 387 15.57 -0.28 -1.88
C THR A 387 16.08 0.43 -0.63
N ILE A 388 15.61 1.67 -0.37
CA ILE A 388 15.90 2.37 0.88
C ILE A 388 15.56 1.50 2.09
N HIS A 389 14.42 0.83 2.08
CA HIS A 389 14.01 -0.09 3.15
C HIS A 389 15.04 -1.20 3.39
N ARG A 390 15.57 -1.80 2.30
CA ARG A 390 16.59 -2.85 2.41
C ARG A 390 17.94 -2.30 2.86
N LEU A 391 18.30 -1.10 2.40
CA LEU A 391 19.51 -0.41 2.86
C LEU A 391 19.45 -0.15 4.37
N LEU A 392 18.27 0.17 4.88
CA LEU A 392 18.01 0.45 6.30
C LEU A 392 17.67 -0.80 7.11
N GLU A 393 17.76 -2.00 6.52
CA GLU A 393 17.47 -3.27 7.19
C GLU A 393 16.08 -3.28 7.85
N TYR A 394 15.02 -2.98 7.08
CA TYR A 394 13.64 -2.97 7.56
C TYR A 394 13.15 -4.40 7.80
N TYR A 395 12.77 -4.74 9.04
CA TYR A 395 12.37 -6.08 9.46
C TYR A 395 11.24 -6.04 10.50
N PHE A 396 10.61 -7.20 10.72
CA PHE A 396 9.62 -7.37 11.77
C PHE A 396 10.31 -7.66 13.11
N SER A 397 10.04 -6.86 14.12
CA SER A 397 10.57 -7.04 15.47
C SER A 397 9.60 -7.87 16.30
N ASP A 398 10.04 -9.05 16.75
CA ASP A 398 9.25 -9.89 17.64
C ASP A 398 9.05 -9.26 19.04
N GLU A 399 9.91 -8.32 19.42
CA GLU A 399 9.84 -7.61 20.71
C GLU A 399 8.71 -6.57 20.73
N THR A 400 8.57 -5.81 19.63
CA THR A 400 7.58 -4.74 19.53
C THR A 400 6.31 -5.17 18.80
N GLY A 401 6.35 -6.28 18.06
CA GLY A 401 5.28 -6.71 17.17
C GLY A 401 5.08 -5.81 15.94
N GLU A 402 6.05 -4.96 15.62
CA GLU A 402 5.98 -3.98 14.55
C GLU A 402 7.15 -4.10 13.58
N MET A 403 6.99 -3.49 12.40
CA MET A 403 8.05 -3.34 11.43
C MET A 403 8.95 -2.17 11.83
N VAL A 404 10.25 -2.41 11.96
CA VAL A 404 11.25 -1.42 12.39
C VAL A 404 12.44 -1.38 11.44
N PHE A 405 13.18 -0.26 11.45
CA PHE A 405 14.44 -0.12 10.73
C PHE A 405 15.60 -0.53 11.64
N GLY A 406 16.44 -1.45 11.19
CA GLY A 406 17.66 -1.86 11.90
C GLY A 406 18.70 -0.75 11.91
N LYS A 407 18.85 -0.03 10.79
CA LYS A 407 19.71 1.15 10.71
C LYS A 407 18.93 2.40 11.10
N CYS A 408 19.40 3.08 12.14
CA CYS A 408 18.76 4.25 12.75
C CYS A 408 19.82 5.18 13.41
N ASP A 409 19.40 6.08 14.29
CA ASP A 409 20.33 6.98 15.02
C ASP A 409 21.36 6.23 15.87
N ASP A 410 20.98 5.07 16.42
CA ASP A 410 21.82 4.27 17.33
C ASP A 410 22.78 3.34 16.56
N ASP A 411 22.37 2.89 15.37
CA ASP A 411 23.19 2.06 14.48
C ASP A 411 23.15 2.62 13.05
N ARG A 412 24.07 3.53 12.75
CA ARG A 412 24.13 4.23 11.48
C ARG A 412 24.86 3.45 10.40
N LEU A 413 24.52 3.75 9.14
CA LEU A 413 25.17 3.22 7.97
C LEU A 413 26.66 3.62 7.88
N ASP A 414 27.52 2.67 7.52
CA ASP A 414 28.96 2.92 7.32
C ASP A 414 29.28 3.20 5.84
N TYR A 415 28.71 4.30 5.32
CA TYR A 415 28.96 4.77 3.96
C TYR A 415 29.39 6.25 3.97
N ASP A 416 30.33 6.59 3.09
CA ASP A 416 30.78 7.97 2.88
C ASP A 416 29.86 8.75 1.96
N VAL A 417 29.13 8.00 1.07
CA VAL A 417 28.21 8.55 0.08
C VAL A 417 26.98 7.66 -0.03
N VAL A 418 25.81 8.28 -0.02
CA VAL A 418 24.54 7.62 -0.29
C VAL A 418 23.84 8.36 -1.44
N ILE A 419 23.64 7.65 -2.54
CA ILE A 419 22.96 8.15 -3.75
C ILE A 419 21.56 7.56 -3.75
N VAL A 420 20.55 8.42 -3.87
CA VAL A 420 19.14 7.98 -3.96
C VAL A 420 18.53 8.48 -5.26
N ASP A 421 18.20 7.55 -6.14
CA ASP A 421 17.46 7.85 -7.38
C ASP A 421 15.95 7.73 -7.17
N GLU A 422 15.15 8.28 -8.10
CA GLU A 422 13.69 8.38 -8.00
C GLU A 422 13.22 9.04 -6.69
N SER A 423 13.98 10.04 -6.21
CA SER A 423 13.74 10.70 -4.92
C SER A 423 12.42 11.48 -4.85
N SER A 424 11.75 11.73 -5.99
CA SER A 424 10.38 12.26 -6.04
C SER A 424 9.33 11.37 -5.36
N MET A 425 9.66 10.09 -5.11
CA MET A 425 8.77 9.15 -4.43
C MET A 425 9.02 9.04 -2.91
N ILE A 426 9.97 9.80 -2.35
CA ILE A 426 10.31 9.76 -0.92
C ILE A 426 9.34 10.65 -0.14
N ASP A 427 8.57 10.05 0.76
CA ASP A 427 7.73 10.76 1.71
C ASP A 427 8.50 11.20 2.98
N LEU A 428 7.85 11.94 3.85
CA LEU A 428 8.45 12.48 5.07
C LEU A 428 9.00 11.38 6.01
N LEU A 429 8.25 10.30 6.20
CA LEU A 429 8.65 9.25 7.16
C LEU A 429 9.84 8.44 6.63
N LEU A 430 9.85 8.16 5.33
CA LEU A 430 10.98 7.48 4.70
C LEU A 430 12.25 8.36 4.69
N MET A 431 12.08 9.68 4.44
CA MET A 431 13.20 10.63 4.54
C MET A 431 13.73 10.74 5.96
N LYS A 432 12.85 10.73 6.97
CA LYS A 432 13.25 10.68 8.37
C LYS A 432 14.09 9.44 8.64
N ALA A 433 13.61 8.25 8.30
CA ALA A 433 14.33 7.00 8.52
C ALA A 433 15.70 6.99 7.82
N LEU A 434 15.75 7.45 6.56
CA LEU A 434 17.00 7.56 5.81
C LEU A 434 18.00 8.50 6.51
N THR A 435 17.57 9.71 6.86
CA THR A 435 18.49 10.71 7.44
C THR A 435 18.89 10.39 8.88
N ASP A 436 18.07 9.68 9.65
CA ASP A 436 18.43 9.15 10.97
C ASP A 436 19.61 8.16 10.87
N ALA A 437 19.60 7.32 9.84
CA ALA A 437 20.62 6.30 9.64
C ALA A 437 21.96 6.82 9.06
N LEU A 438 22.05 8.09 8.62
CA LEU A 438 23.28 8.64 8.04
C LEU A 438 24.22 9.19 9.10
N GLN A 439 25.53 8.95 8.94
CA GLN A 439 26.56 9.54 9.78
C GLN A 439 26.81 11.01 9.41
N THR A 440 27.34 11.79 10.37
CA THR A 440 27.85 13.13 10.08
C THR A 440 29.08 13.01 9.16
N GLY A 441 29.08 13.75 8.05
CA GLY A 441 30.09 13.66 7.01
C GLY A 441 29.80 12.71 5.86
N THR A 442 28.67 11.94 5.92
CA THR A 442 28.14 11.23 4.76
C THR A 442 27.53 12.22 3.77
N ARG A 443 27.83 12.07 2.48
CA ARG A 443 27.18 12.83 1.40
C ARG A 443 25.87 12.17 1.03
N LEU A 444 24.79 12.94 1.05
CA LEU A 444 23.47 12.52 0.57
C LEU A 444 23.16 13.18 -0.77
N ILE A 445 23.04 12.37 -1.82
CA ILE A 445 22.78 12.85 -3.18
C ILE A 445 21.39 12.35 -3.58
N LEU A 446 20.45 13.28 -3.73
CA LEU A 446 19.07 13.00 -4.12
C LEU A 446 18.88 13.29 -5.61
N ILE A 447 18.50 12.27 -6.36
CA ILE A 447 18.28 12.38 -7.81
C ILE A 447 16.82 12.05 -8.11
N GLY A 448 16.15 12.88 -8.90
CA GLY A 448 14.75 12.66 -9.20
C GLY A 448 14.20 13.65 -10.22
N ASP A 449 12.90 13.59 -10.39
CA ASP A 449 12.15 14.46 -11.28
C ASP A 449 11.02 15.12 -10.49
N CYS A 450 11.18 16.39 -10.13
CA CYS A 450 10.22 17.13 -9.31
C CYS A 450 8.89 17.43 -10.02
N ASP A 451 8.82 17.19 -11.35
CA ASP A 451 7.64 17.42 -12.14
C ASP A 451 6.76 16.16 -12.30
N GLN A 452 7.27 14.99 -11.86
CA GLN A 452 6.48 13.76 -11.75
C GLN A 452 5.47 13.84 -10.61
N LEU A 453 4.66 12.79 -10.48
CA LEU A 453 3.72 12.68 -9.35
C LEU A 453 4.47 12.66 -8.02
N PRO A 454 3.96 13.37 -7.00
CA PRO A 454 4.54 13.36 -5.65
C PRO A 454 4.41 11.99 -4.99
N PRO A 455 5.07 11.76 -3.82
CA PRO A 455 4.98 10.50 -3.07
C PRO A 455 3.54 10.12 -2.73
N VAL A 456 3.28 8.83 -2.46
CA VAL A 456 1.96 8.39 -1.97
C VAL A 456 1.75 8.86 -0.53
N GLY A 457 2.79 8.80 0.31
CA GLY A 457 2.76 9.25 1.70
C GLY A 457 2.77 10.76 1.87
N ALA A 458 2.72 11.21 3.13
CA ALA A 458 2.68 12.62 3.49
C ALA A 458 4.02 13.34 3.26
N GLY A 459 3.97 14.59 2.79
CA GLY A 459 5.10 15.43 2.43
C GLY A 459 5.46 15.37 0.93
N ASP A 460 6.22 16.34 0.47
CA ASP A 460 6.81 16.42 -0.87
C ASP A 460 8.27 16.87 -0.74
N ILE A 461 9.08 15.96 -0.19
CA ILE A 461 10.43 16.26 0.27
C ILE A 461 11.31 16.84 -0.83
N LEU A 462 11.30 16.24 -2.03
CA LEU A 462 12.16 16.72 -3.12
C LEU A 462 11.83 18.16 -3.49
N ARG A 463 10.54 18.48 -3.61
CA ARG A 463 10.06 19.84 -3.92
C ARG A 463 10.37 20.81 -2.79
N ASP A 464 10.09 20.42 -1.55
CA ASP A 464 10.37 21.24 -0.36
C ASP A 464 11.86 21.59 -0.24
N LEU A 465 12.74 20.64 -0.52
CA LEU A 465 14.19 20.87 -0.53
C LEU A 465 14.59 21.86 -1.63
N ILE A 466 14.10 21.67 -2.85
CA ILE A 466 14.39 22.57 -3.98
C ILE A 466 13.88 23.99 -3.68
N GLU A 467 12.65 24.10 -3.23
CA GLU A 467 12.02 25.41 -2.98
C GLU A 467 12.53 26.09 -1.70
N SER A 468 13.12 25.36 -0.75
CA SER A 468 13.72 25.93 0.46
C SER A 468 14.99 26.73 0.17
N GLU A 469 15.69 26.41 -0.92
CA GLU A 469 17.02 26.92 -1.26
C GLU A 469 18.12 26.57 -0.22
N PHE A 470 17.82 25.63 0.68
CA PHE A 470 18.75 25.15 1.71
C PHE A 470 19.82 24.22 1.14
N VAL A 471 19.49 23.47 0.08
CA VAL A 471 20.37 22.47 -0.53
C VAL A 471 20.85 22.92 -1.91
N PHE A 472 22.06 22.53 -2.28
CA PHE A 472 22.55 22.78 -3.63
C PHE A 472 21.79 21.96 -4.64
N THR A 473 20.99 22.66 -5.46
CA THR A 473 20.13 22.05 -6.48
C THR A 473 20.68 22.31 -7.89
N THR A 474 20.89 21.24 -8.62
CA THR A 474 21.21 21.32 -10.05
C THR A 474 20.01 20.88 -10.88
N LYS A 475 19.45 21.80 -11.67
CA LYS A 475 18.35 21.51 -12.59
C LYS A 475 18.88 21.22 -13.99
N LEU A 476 18.67 19.99 -14.46
CA LEU A 476 19.03 19.56 -15.80
C LEU A 476 17.89 19.91 -16.76
N SER A 477 18.13 20.86 -17.65
CA SER A 477 17.16 21.33 -18.66
C SER A 477 17.51 20.92 -20.09
N SER A 478 18.78 20.56 -20.32
CA SER A 478 19.26 20.22 -21.66
C SER A 478 18.88 18.79 -22.03
N ILE A 479 18.18 18.61 -23.14
CA ILE A 479 17.88 17.32 -23.73
C ILE A 479 19.06 16.93 -24.64
N PHE A 480 19.52 15.68 -24.59
CA PHE A 480 20.57 15.23 -25.48
C PHE A 480 20.06 15.01 -26.87
N ARG A 481 20.93 15.29 -27.88
CA ARG A 481 20.61 15.21 -29.30
C ARG A 481 19.93 13.89 -29.74
N GLN A 482 20.37 12.76 -29.18
CA GLN A 482 19.73 11.45 -29.44
C GLN A 482 18.32 11.35 -28.83
N ALA A 483 18.04 12.07 -27.78
CA ALA A 483 16.74 12.09 -27.11
C ALA A 483 15.77 13.08 -27.82
N GLU A 484 16.26 14.06 -28.56
CA GLU A 484 15.44 14.98 -29.34
C GLU A 484 14.75 14.30 -30.55
N GLU A 485 15.23 13.14 -30.98
CA GLU A 485 14.61 12.35 -32.06
C GLU A 485 13.33 11.63 -31.57
N SER A 486 13.16 11.41 -30.26
CA SER A 486 12.00 10.77 -29.66
C SER A 486 10.90 11.78 -29.33
N LEU A 487 9.72 11.62 -29.95
CA LEU A 487 8.55 12.45 -29.60
C LEU A 487 8.05 12.16 -28.19
N ILE A 488 8.31 11.00 -27.62
CA ILE A 488 7.97 10.72 -26.20
C ILE A 488 8.67 11.72 -25.30
N ILE A 489 9.97 11.95 -25.51
CA ILE A 489 10.79 12.87 -24.71
C ILE A 489 10.41 14.32 -25.01
N VAL A 490 10.34 14.70 -26.28
CA VAL A 490 9.94 16.05 -26.69
C VAL A 490 8.56 16.38 -26.11
N ASN A 491 7.59 15.49 -26.25
CA ASN A 491 6.23 15.71 -25.77
C ASN A 491 6.14 15.72 -24.25
N ALA A 492 6.96 14.93 -23.55
CA ALA A 492 7.04 15.03 -22.09
C ALA A 492 7.45 16.44 -21.65
N HIS A 493 8.48 17.02 -22.28
CA HIS A 493 8.90 18.40 -21.99
C HIS A 493 7.85 19.43 -22.40
N ARG A 494 7.18 19.27 -23.54
CA ARG A 494 6.09 20.16 -23.97
C ARG A 494 4.93 20.13 -22.98
N ILE A 495 4.47 18.92 -22.60
CA ILE A 495 3.40 18.74 -21.61
C ILE A 495 3.79 19.41 -20.30
N ASN A 496 5.01 19.22 -19.82
CA ASN A 496 5.50 19.83 -18.60
C ASN A 496 5.48 21.36 -18.65
N SER A 497 5.86 21.93 -19.80
CA SER A 497 5.83 23.38 -20.04
C SER A 497 4.42 23.93 -20.30
N GLY A 498 3.39 23.08 -20.39
CA GLY A 498 2.01 23.49 -20.69
C GLY A 498 1.73 23.64 -22.18
N GLU A 499 2.55 23.07 -23.01
CA GLU A 499 2.36 23.03 -24.46
C GLU A 499 1.73 21.70 -24.86
N TYR A 500 0.86 21.75 -25.89
CA TYR A 500 0.23 20.54 -26.42
C TYR A 500 1.24 19.66 -27.15
N PRO A 501 1.17 18.33 -26.92
CA PRO A 501 2.10 17.39 -27.54
C PRO A 501 1.89 17.31 -29.08
N TYR A 502 2.96 17.05 -29.81
CA TYR A 502 2.90 16.64 -31.21
C TYR A 502 2.38 15.23 -31.34
N VAL A 503 1.43 14.96 -32.19
CA VAL A 503 0.78 13.66 -32.31
C VAL A 503 0.80 13.16 -33.78
N ASN A 504 0.88 11.83 -33.95
CA ASN A 504 0.71 11.14 -35.21
C ASN A 504 1.71 11.53 -36.33
N GLU A 505 2.92 11.90 -35.95
CA GLU A 505 4.00 12.09 -36.94
C GLU A 505 4.48 10.71 -37.44
N LYS A 506 4.81 10.65 -38.74
CA LYS A 506 5.29 9.42 -39.38
C LYS A 506 6.64 9.00 -38.79
N GLU A 507 6.82 7.69 -38.61
CA GLU A 507 8.07 7.08 -38.13
C GLU A 507 8.49 7.55 -36.72
N LYS A 508 7.56 8.08 -35.95
CA LYS A 508 7.78 8.50 -34.55
C LYS A 508 7.15 7.53 -33.55
N ASP A 509 7.32 7.84 -32.31
CA ASP A 509 7.07 6.95 -31.16
C ASP A 509 5.90 7.43 -30.26
N PHE A 510 5.17 8.49 -30.65
CA PHE A 510 4.06 9.05 -29.91
C PHE A 510 2.81 9.21 -30.76
N PHE A 511 1.71 8.57 -30.36
CA PHE A 511 0.47 8.53 -31.11
C PHE A 511 -0.74 8.94 -30.29
N PHE A 512 -1.72 9.54 -30.94
CA PHE A 512 -3.04 9.80 -30.38
C PHE A 512 -4.12 9.19 -31.30
N MET A 513 -5.01 8.40 -30.74
CA MET A 513 -6.11 7.74 -31.44
C MET A 513 -7.44 8.24 -30.93
N GLU A 514 -8.12 9.06 -31.73
CA GLU A 514 -9.40 9.69 -31.36
C GLU A 514 -10.51 8.66 -31.20
N ARG A 515 -11.23 8.76 -30.07
CA ARG A 515 -12.46 8.01 -29.75
C ARG A 515 -13.36 8.91 -28.91
N SER A 516 -14.69 8.81 -29.16
CA SER A 516 -15.66 9.72 -28.55
C SER A 516 -16.31 9.21 -27.27
N ASP A 517 -16.27 7.92 -27.03
CA ASP A 517 -16.95 7.25 -25.90
C ASP A 517 -16.07 6.19 -25.23
N GLU A 518 -16.38 5.86 -23.98
CA GLU A 518 -15.57 4.94 -23.17
C GLU A 518 -15.55 3.51 -23.73
N GLN A 519 -16.65 3.03 -24.30
CA GLN A 519 -16.72 1.67 -24.84
C GLN A 519 -15.80 1.52 -26.07
N SER A 520 -15.81 2.51 -26.96
CA SER A 520 -14.91 2.52 -28.12
C SER A 520 -13.44 2.68 -27.71
N ILE A 521 -13.16 3.37 -26.61
CA ILE A 521 -11.81 3.45 -26.03
C ILE A 521 -11.38 2.08 -25.50
N VAL A 522 -12.21 1.37 -24.73
CA VAL A 522 -11.92 0.03 -24.24
C VAL A 522 -11.67 -0.94 -25.39
N ALA A 523 -12.54 -0.94 -26.41
CA ALA A 523 -12.37 -1.80 -27.57
C ALA A 523 -11.05 -1.52 -28.32
N LEU A 524 -10.68 -0.25 -28.49
CA LEU A 524 -9.41 0.14 -29.12
C LEU A 524 -8.19 -0.31 -28.29
N ILE A 525 -8.23 -0.11 -26.96
CA ILE A 525 -7.15 -0.55 -26.05
C ILE A 525 -6.99 -2.07 -26.14
N SER A 526 -8.10 -2.82 -26.14
CA SER A 526 -8.08 -4.27 -26.28
C SER A 526 -7.49 -4.71 -27.63
N GLU A 527 -7.90 -4.08 -28.74
CA GLU A 527 -7.35 -4.34 -30.07
C GLU A 527 -5.83 -4.06 -30.13
N LEU A 528 -5.41 -2.90 -29.60
CA LEU A 528 -4.00 -2.52 -29.54
C LEU A 528 -3.17 -3.52 -28.75
N ALA A 529 -3.63 -3.87 -27.54
CA ALA A 529 -2.90 -4.74 -26.64
C ALA A 529 -2.82 -6.19 -27.11
N THR A 530 -3.80 -6.68 -27.88
CA THR A 530 -3.88 -8.11 -28.25
C THR A 530 -3.34 -8.41 -29.66
N THR A 531 -3.61 -7.57 -30.65
CA THR A 531 -3.35 -7.91 -32.04
C THR A 531 -2.54 -6.86 -32.77
N ARG A 532 -2.93 -5.59 -32.66
CA ARG A 532 -2.42 -4.55 -33.58
C ARG A 532 -0.94 -4.20 -33.34
N LEU A 533 -0.53 -4.06 -32.07
CA LEU A 533 0.85 -3.67 -31.75
C LEU A 533 1.84 -4.80 -31.99
N SER A 534 1.48 -6.05 -31.65
CA SER A 534 2.33 -7.23 -31.93
C SER A 534 2.44 -7.53 -33.43
N ALA A 535 1.41 -7.20 -34.22
CA ALA A 535 1.46 -7.34 -35.66
C ALA A 535 2.31 -6.23 -36.35
N TYR A 536 2.35 -5.03 -35.75
CA TYR A 536 3.08 -3.90 -36.31
C TYR A 536 4.55 -3.87 -35.87
N TYR A 537 4.85 -4.21 -34.62
CA TYR A 537 6.21 -4.24 -34.08
C TYR A 537 6.69 -5.68 -33.90
N GLU A 538 7.68 -6.06 -34.68
CA GLU A 538 8.27 -7.41 -34.62
C GLU A 538 8.89 -7.70 -33.24
N GLY A 539 8.62 -8.88 -32.67
CA GLY A 539 9.19 -9.34 -31.40
C GLY A 539 8.55 -8.74 -30.14
N ILE A 540 7.40 -8.07 -30.25
CA ILE A 540 6.65 -7.58 -29.07
C ILE A 540 5.77 -8.68 -28.48
N ASP A 541 5.98 -8.96 -27.20
CA ASP A 541 5.11 -9.82 -26.38
C ASP A 541 3.95 -8.98 -25.81
N PRO A 542 2.68 -9.28 -26.19
CA PRO A 542 1.52 -8.50 -25.75
C PRO A 542 1.36 -8.42 -24.23
N ILE A 543 1.74 -9.47 -23.51
CA ILE A 543 1.57 -9.53 -22.06
C ILE A 543 2.74 -8.83 -21.34
N LYS A 544 3.97 -9.03 -21.83
CA LYS A 544 5.17 -8.52 -21.16
C LYS A 544 5.46 -7.06 -21.50
N ASP A 545 5.41 -6.73 -22.79
CA ASP A 545 5.92 -5.45 -23.31
C ASP A 545 4.89 -4.33 -23.36
N ILE A 546 3.60 -4.67 -23.37
CA ILE A 546 2.53 -3.68 -23.40
C ILE A 546 1.98 -3.46 -22.00
N GLN A 547 1.89 -2.19 -21.59
CA GLN A 547 1.30 -1.79 -20.33
C GLN A 547 0.21 -0.76 -20.54
N VAL A 548 -0.99 -1.08 -20.07
CA VAL A 548 -2.08 -0.11 -20.02
C VAL A 548 -1.99 0.67 -18.71
N LEU A 549 -1.95 2.01 -18.80
CA LEU A 549 -1.91 2.92 -17.67
C LEU A 549 -3.20 3.73 -17.62
N THR A 550 -3.86 3.81 -16.46
CA THR A 550 -5.09 4.61 -16.30
C THR A 550 -5.03 5.48 -15.05
N PRO A 551 -5.69 6.66 -15.03
CA PRO A 551 -5.79 7.49 -13.84
C PRO A 551 -6.62 6.89 -12.70
N VAL A 552 -7.58 5.99 -13.00
CA VAL A 552 -8.66 5.59 -12.09
C VAL A 552 -8.70 4.08 -11.85
N ARG A 553 -9.28 3.68 -10.70
CA ARG A 553 -9.48 2.26 -10.34
C ARG A 553 -10.86 1.73 -10.73
N LYS A 554 -11.89 2.60 -10.69
CA LYS A 554 -13.30 2.26 -10.92
C LYS A 554 -13.80 2.86 -12.24
N GLY A 555 -14.92 2.34 -12.75
CA GLY A 555 -15.51 2.75 -14.03
C GLY A 555 -15.01 1.91 -15.20
N ALA A 556 -15.55 2.13 -16.40
CA ALA A 556 -15.22 1.37 -17.60
C ALA A 556 -13.72 1.44 -17.96
N LEU A 557 -13.12 2.60 -17.78
CA LEU A 557 -11.69 2.86 -18.02
C LEU A 557 -10.83 2.66 -16.75
N GLY A 558 -11.40 2.10 -15.68
CA GLY A 558 -10.68 1.79 -14.43
C GLY A 558 -9.88 0.48 -14.53
N THR A 559 -8.88 0.33 -13.65
CA THR A 559 -8.01 -0.85 -13.66
C THR A 559 -8.78 -2.16 -13.51
N ALA A 560 -9.85 -2.20 -12.70
CA ALA A 560 -10.64 -3.42 -12.51
C ALA A 560 -11.30 -3.90 -13.81
N SER A 561 -11.99 -2.99 -14.51
CA SER A 561 -12.69 -3.31 -15.76
C SER A 561 -11.72 -3.60 -16.90
N LEU A 562 -10.66 -2.79 -17.04
CA LEU A 562 -9.65 -3.01 -18.07
C LEU A 562 -8.89 -4.33 -17.86
N ASN A 563 -8.54 -4.68 -16.62
CA ASN A 563 -7.90 -5.97 -16.33
C ASN A 563 -8.79 -7.15 -16.68
N ALA A 564 -10.09 -7.09 -16.34
CA ALA A 564 -11.04 -8.16 -16.67
C ALA A 564 -11.20 -8.33 -18.19
N GLU A 565 -11.25 -7.23 -18.94
CA GLU A 565 -11.37 -7.27 -20.39
C GLU A 565 -10.09 -7.77 -21.07
N LEU A 566 -8.94 -7.25 -20.66
CA LEU A 566 -7.63 -7.66 -21.20
C LEU A 566 -7.31 -9.12 -20.85
N GLN A 567 -7.68 -9.60 -19.66
CA GLN A 567 -7.51 -11.01 -19.27
C GLN A 567 -8.27 -11.94 -20.22
N LYS A 568 -9.54 -11.62 -20.54
CA LYS A 568 -10.34 -12.43 -21.45
C LYS A 568 -9.69 -12.56 -22.85
N MET A 569 -9.04 -11.49 -23.30
CA MET A 569 -8.44 -11.43 -24.62
C MET A 569 -7.02 -12.01 -24.66
N LEU A 570 -6.17 -11.67 -23.66
CA LEU A 570 -4.76 -12.05 -23.64
C LEU A 570 -4.51 -13.41 -23.00
N ASN A 571 -5.35 -13.80 -22.05
CA ASN A 571 -5.27 -15.08 -21.37
C ASN A 571 -6.67 -15.71 -21.24
N PRO A 572 -7.27 -16.17 -22.37
CA PRO A 572 -8.62 -16.75 -22.36
C PRO A 572 -8.68 -18.04 -21.53
N PRO A 573 -9.88 -18.44 -21.04
CA PRO A 573 -10.07 -19.68 -20.35
C PRO A 573 -9.76 -20.88 -21.27
N GLU A 574 -9.01 -21.82 -20.75
CA GLU A 574 -8.66 -23.08 -21.45
C GLU A 574 -8.87 -24.27 -20.48
N PRO A 575 -9.28 -25.45 -20.97
CA PRO A 575 -9.54 -26.61 -20.11
C PRO A 575 -8.35 -27.06 -19.25
N LEU A 576 -7.12 -26.72 -19.67
CA LEU A 576 -5.90 -27.09 -18.97
C LEU A 576 -5.38 -26.02 -17.99
N LYS A 577 -5.98 -24.84 -18.00
CA LYS A 577 -5.59 -23.75 -17.08
C LYS A 577 -6.44 -23.77 -15.83
N THR A 578 -5.78 -23.87 -14.69
CA THR A 578 -6.45 -23.78 -13.39
C THR A 578 -6.80 -22.33 -13.06
N GLU A 579 -7.96 -22.16 -12.43
CA GLU A 579 -8.49 -20.86 -12.03
C GLU A 579 -8.75 -20.83 -10.53
N LYS A 580 -8.62 -19.62 -9.94
CA LYS A 580 -8.99 -19.33 -8.56
C LYS A 580 -9.84 -18.05 -8.50
N LYS A 581 -11.06 -18.19 -8.00
CA LYS A 581 -11.94 -17.05 -7.75
C LYS A 581 -11.71 -16.51 -6.33
N LEU A 582 -11.54 -15.18 -6.22
CA LEU A 582 -11.33 -14.44 -4.98
C LEU A 582 -12.30 -13.25 -4.97
N GLY A 583 -13.45 -13.40 -4.32
CA GLY A 583 -14.53 -12.42 -4.40
C GLY A 583 -14.95 -12.18 -5.86
N ASP A 584 -14.85 -10.94 -6.34
CA ASP A 584 -15.14 -10.55 -7.73
C ASP A 584 -13.98 -10.75 -8.70
N ARG A 585 -12.79 -11.13 -8.20
CA ARG A 585 -11.59 -11.33 -9.03
C ARG A 585 -11.43 -12.78 -9.40
N LEU A 586 -11.04 -13.02 -10.65
CA LEU A 586 -10.65 -14.33 -11.16
C LEU A 586 -9.17 -14.30 -11.51
N LEU A 587 -8.38 -15.18 -10.93
CA LEU A 587 -6.97 -15.40 -11.25
C LEU A 587 -6.83 -16.71 -12.00
N ARG A 588 -6.00 -16.73 -13.05
CA ARG A 588 -5.79 -17.87 -13.95
C ARG A 588 -4.31 -18.08 -14.20
N GLU A 589 -3.90 -19.32 -14.39
CA GLU A 589 -2.54 -19.63 -14.83
C GLU A 589 -2.17 -18.88 -16.10
N GLY A 590 -0.98 -18.26 -16.11
CA GLY A 590 -0.50 -17.37 -17.18
C GLY A 590 -0.86 -15.89 -16.99
N ASP A 591 -1.66 -15.52 -16.00
CA ASP A 591 -2.00 -14.11 -15.76
C ASP A 591 -0.79 -13.27 -15.35
N LYS A 592 -0.74 -12.06 -15.90
CA LYS A 592 0.16 -10.99 -15.43
C LYS A 592 -0.41 -10.38 -14.16
N VAL A 593 0.36 -10.46 -13.10
CA VAL A 593 -0.03 -9.98 -11.76
C VAL A 593 1.00 -9.04 -11.16
N MET A 594 0.61 -8.32 -10.13
CA MET A 594 1.46 -7.40 -9.40
C MET A 594 1.26 -7.57 -7.90
N GLN A 595 2.36 -7.57 -7.17
CA GLN A 595 2.37 -7.43 -5.71
C GLN A 595 1.89 -6.04 -5.31
N THR A 596 0.95 -5.95 -4.37
CA THR A 596 0.32 -4.68 -3.98
C THR A 596 0.81 -4.14 -2.64
N ARG A 597 1.60 -4.94 -1.91
CA ARG A 597 2.19 -4.61 -0.61
C ARG A 597 3.62 -5.15 -0.54
N ASN A 598 4.44 -4.57 0.32
CA ASN A 598 5.73 -5.17 0.63
C ASN A 598 5.53 -6.40 1.52
N ASN A 599 6.04 -7.55 1.10
CA ASN A 599 6.08 -8.75 1.91
C ASN A 599 7.56 -9.18 2.05
N TYR A 600 8.17 -8.80 3.19
CA TYR A 600 9.59 -9.02 3.46
C TYR A 600 9.92 -10.45 3.86
N GLN A 601 8.91 -11.21 4.32
CA GLN A 601 9.10 -12.57 4.86
C GLN A 601 8.87 -13.67 3.84
N ILE A 602 8.19 -13.38 2.72
CA ILE A 602 7.90 -14.38 1.72
C ILE A 602 9.18 -14.85 1.04
N GLY A 603 9.41 -16.16 1.08
CA GLY A 603 10.59 -16.79 0.48
C GLY A 603 10.45 -16.92 -1.04
N TRP A 604 11.56 -16.76 -1.74
CA TRP A 604 11.66 -17.06 -3.16
C TRP A 604 12.88 -17.93 -3.46
N LYS A 605 12.77 -18.71 -4.55
CA LYS A 605 13.85 -19.55 -5.08
C LYS A 605 14.03 -19.26 -6.55
N LYS A 606 15.30 -19.16 -6.99
CA LYS A 606 15.61 -19.06 -8.41
C LYS A 606 15.84 -20.44 -9.01
N ARG A 607 15.39 -20.63 -10.25
CA ARG A 607 15.56 -21.89 -10.96
C ARG A 607 16.94 -22.02 -11.60
N ARG A 608 17.55 -20.90 -12.00
CA ARG A 608 18.83 -20.91 -12.76
C ARG A 608 20.03 -21.26 -11.90
N ASP A 609 20.15 -20.64 -10.74
CA ASP A 609 21.31 -20.73 -9.85
C ASP A 609 20.98 -21.30 -8.47
N PHE A 610 19.73 -21.72 -8.25
CA PHE A 610 19.20 -22.25 -6.99
C PHE A 610 19.38 -21.29 -5.80
N SER A 611 19.66 -20.03 -6.05
CA SER A 611 19.73 -19.04 -4.97
C SER A 611 18.36 -18.85 -4.34
N GLU A 612 18.35 -18.69 -3.02
CA GLU A 612 17.16 -18.45 -2.22
C GLU A 612 17.26 -17.08 -1.55
N GLY A 613 16.14 -16.48 -1.29
CA GLY A 613 16.07 -15.22 -0.56
C GLY A 613 14.66 -14.91 -0.09
N GLN A 614 14.48 -13.74 0.47
CA GLN A 614 13.18 -13.27 0.97
C GLN A 614 12.86 -11.90 0.40
N GLY A 615 11.56 -11.61 0.36
CA GLY A 615 10.99 -10.33 0.00
C GLY A 615 10.51 -10.22 -1.44
N ILE A 616 9.22 -9.87 -1.57
CA ILE A 616 8.57 -9.40 -2.80
C ILE A 616 7.93 -8.06 -2.46
N PHE A 617 8.10 -7.08 -3.33
CA PHE A 617 7.80 -5.70 -3.01
C PHE A 617 6.62 -5.14 -3.80
N ASN A 618 5.98 -4.13 -3.23
CA ASN A 618 4.91 -3.41 -3.90
C ASN A 618 5.36 -2.90 -5.28
N GLY A 619 4.58 -3.23 -6.29
CA GLY A 619 4.89 -2.92 -7.69
C GLY A 619 5.63 -4.02 -8.44
N ASP A 620 6.18 -5.06 -7.79
CA ASP A 620 6.81 -6.19 -8.48
C ASP A 620 5.78 -6.88 -9.38
N ILE A 621 6.11 -7.06 -10.66
CA ILE A 621 5.27 -7.79 -11.63
C ILE A 621 5.74 -9.23 -11.73
N GLY A 622 4.78 -10.14 -11.71
CA GLY A 622 4.99 -11.55 -11.91
C GLY A 622 3.93 -12.18 -12.82
N TYR A 623 4.11 -13.48 -13.06
CA TYR A 623 3.19 -14.27 -13.87
C TYR A 623 2.79 -15.51 -13.09
N ILE A 624 1.49 -15.81 -13.05
CA ILE A 624 0.98 -17.00 -12.36
C ILE A 624 1.48 -18.23 -13.11
N HIS A 625 2.30 -19.05 -12.45
CA HIS A 625 2.88 -20.26 -13.02
C HIS A 625 1.98 -21.46 -12.84
N SER A 626 1.43 -21.64 -11.63
CA SER A 626 0.53 -22.75 -11.32
C SER A 626 -0.39 -22.41 -10.15
N ILE A 627 -1.56 -23.02 -10.15
CA ILE A 627 -2.57 -22.91 -9.09
C ILE A 627 -2.91 -24.32 -8.63
N ASP A 628 -2.65 -24.65 -7.37
CA ASP A 628 -3.02 -25.89 -6.73
C ASP A 628 -4.19 -25.64 -5.77
N ASN A 629 -5.40 -26.00 -6.21
CA ASN A 629 -6.61 -25.83 -5.42
C ASN A 629 -6.70 -26.81 -4.24
N ASP A 630 -6.07 -27.99 -4.34
CA ASP A 630 -6.09 -29.02 -3.31
C ASP A 630 -5.12 -28.67 -2.17
N ALA A 631 -3.92 -28.19 -2.54
CA ALA A 631 -2.93 -27.71 -1.56
C ALA A 631 -3.24 -26.29 -1.06
N GLY A 632 -4.15 -25.55 -1.69
CA GLY A 632 -4.45 -24.15 -1.33
C GLY A 632 -3.32 -23.17 -1.64
N GLN A 633 -2.53 -23.44 -2.69
CA GLN A 633 -1.32 -22.69 -3.02
C GLN A 633 -1.31 -22.17 -4.46
N MET A 634 -0.65 -21.04 -4.66
CA MET A 634 -0.40 -20.44 -5.98
C MET A 634 1.08 -20.11 -6.13
N THR A 635 1.71 -20.55 -7.22
CA THR A 635 3.09 -20.19 -7.53
C THR A 635 3.14 -19.08 -8.56
N ILE A 636 3.86 -18.01 -8.26
CA ILE A 636 4.07 -16.85 -9.13
C ILE A 636 5.56 -16.71 -9.43
N ILE A 637 5.90 -16.42 -10.70
CA ILE A 637 7.26 -16.14 -11.12
C ILE A 637 7.43 -14.63 -11.27
N PHE A 638 8.30 -14.04 -10.47
CA PHE A 638 8.72 -12.66 -10.57
C PHE A 638 10.08 -12.55 -11.28
N ASP A 639 10.30 -11.46 -12.01
CA ASP A 639 11.56 -11.18 -12.74
C ASP A 639 12.06 -12.34 -13.62
N GLU A 640 11.14 -13.15 -14.15
CA GLU A 640 11.38 -14.33 -15.00
C GLU A 640 12.11 -15.51 -14.34
N ASP A 641 12.54 -15.39 -13.06
CA ASP A 641 13.37 -16.42 -12.42
C ASP A 641 13.09 -16.66 -10.92
N ARG A 642 12.46 -15.72 -10.22
CA ARG A 642 12.12 -15.86 -8.79
C ARG A 642 10.77 -16.56 -8.62
N PHE A 643 10.76 -17.81 -8.21
CA PHE A 643 9.56 -18.59 -7.90
C PHE A 643 9.12 -18.33 -6.46
N VAL A 644 7.88 -17.93 -6.28
CA VAL A 644 7.27 -17.60 -5.00
C VAL A 644 5.99 -18.39 -4.84
N SER A 645 5.83 -19.09 -3.71
CA SER A 645 4.59 -19.78 -3.36
C SER A 645 3.77 -18.94 -2.38
N TYR A 646 2.53 -18.67 -2.75
CA TYR A 646 1.53 -17.98 -1.94
C TYR A 646 0.50 -18.97 -1.44
N GLU A 647 0.17 -18.92 -0.17
CA GLU A 647 -1.05 -19.53 0.34
C GLU A 647 -2.27 -18.70 -0.10
N PHE A 648 -3.43 -19.33 -0.28
CA PHE A 648 -4.63 -18.62 -0.72
C PHE A 648 -5.05 -17.48 0.21
N GLY A 649 -4.71 -17.56 1.51
CA GLY A 649 -4.91 -16.47 2.48
C GLY A 649 -4.07 -15.21 2.22
N GLN A 650 -3.01 -15.32 1.42
CA GLN A 650 -2.10 -14.22 1.09
C GLN A 650 -2.42 -13.57 -0.27
N LEU A 651 -3.38 -14.09 -1.03
CA LEU A 651 -3.69 -13.61 -2.37
C LEU A 651 -4.39 -12.23 -2.40
N ASP A 652 -4.75 -11.67 -1.26
CA ASP A 652 -5.18 -10.28 -1.14
C ASP A 652 -4.04 -9.28 -1.45
N GLU A 653 -2.77 -9.74 -1.42
CA GLU A 653 -1.59 -8.98 -1.82
C GLU A 653 -1.36 -8.95 -3.34
N ILE A 654 -2.10 -9.72 -4.13
CA ILE A 654 -1.91 -9.88 -5.56
C ILE A 654 -3.08 -9.28 -6.34
N GLU A 655 -2.80 -8.49 -7.37
CA GLU A 655 -3.78 -7.96 -8.32
C GLU A 655 -3.37 -8.26 -9.77
N LEU A 656 -4.35 -8.38 -10.68
CA LEU A 656 -4.07 -8.41 -12.13
C LEU A 656 -3.35 -7.13 -12.56
N ALA A 657 -2.41 -7.23 -13.49
CA ALA A 657 -1.51 -6.14 -13.89
C ALA A 657 -1.42 -5.89 -15.39
N TYR A 658 -2.39 -6.33 -16.19
CA TYR A 658 -2.51 -5.92 -17.59
C TYR A 658 -2.75 -4.42 -17.70
N ALA A 659 -3.57 -3.86 -16.81
CA ALA A 659 -3.76 -2.45 -16.60
C ALA A 659 -3.44 -2.07 -15.15
N MET A 660 -2.76 -0.94 -14.94
CA MET A 660 -2.44 -0.40 -13.61
C MET A 660 -2.66 1.11 -13.56
N THR A 661 -2.71 1.67 -12.36
CA THR A 661 -2.79 3.13 -12.23
C THR A 661 -1.42 3.77 -12.53
N VAL A 662 -1.46 5.01 -13.04
CA VAL A 662 -0.23 5.79 -13.27
C VAL A 662 0.63 5.90 -12.01
N HIS A 663 0.01 6.04 -10.83
CA HIS A 663 0.73 6.06 -9.54
C HIS A 663 1.51 4.76 -9.28
N LYS A 664 0.92 3.59 -9.60
CA LYS A 664 1.59 2.29 -9.43
C LYS A 664 2.68 2.02 -10.46
N SER A 665 2.74 2.79 -11.54
CA SER A 665 3.79 2.69 -12.56
C SER A 665 5.03 3.53 -12.25
N GLN A 666 5.02 4.34 -11.20
CA GLN A 666 6.20 5.14 -10.80
C GLN A 666 7.41 4.23 -10.54
N GLY A 667 8.59 4.67 -10.90
CA GLY A 667 9.83 3.88 -10.86
C GLY A 667 9.91 2.73 -11.88
N SER A 668 8.89 2.55 -12.73
CA SER A 668 8.85 1.53 -13.78
C SER A 668 8.89 2.17 -15.16
N GLU A 669 9.39 1.43 -16.14
CA GLU A 669 9.33 1.80 -17.56
C GLU A 669 8.91 0.59 -18.38
N PHE A 670 8.19 0.83 -19.46
CA PHE A 670 7.64 -0.21 -20.32
C PHE A 670 8.00 0.04 -21.79
N PRO A 671 8.24 -0.99 -22.59
CA PRO A 671 8.47 -0.80 -24.03
C PRO A 671 7.32 -0.04 -24.70
N ILE A 672 6.08 -0.40 -24.42
CA ILE A 672 4.88 0.22 -24.99
C ILE A 672 3.92 0.61 -23.88
N VAL A 673 3.48 1.86 -23.88
CA VAL A 673 2.45 2.38 -22.98
C VAL A 673 1.20 2.74 -23.76
N VAL A 674 0.04 2.28 -23.31
CA VAL A 674 -1.27 2.66 -23.83
C VAL A 674 -2.08 3.30 -22.70
N MET A 675 -2.61 4.50 -22.94
CA MET A 675 -3.35 5.23 -21.90
C MET A 675 -4.70 5.75 -22.43
N PRO A 676 -5.83 5.45 -21.76
CA PRO A 676 -7.11 6.09 -22.05
C PRO A 676 -7.07 7.57 -21.64
N VAL A 677 -7.69 8.40 -22.47
CA VAL A 677 -7.89 9.84 -22.23
C VAL A 677 -9.36 10.17 -22.42
N SER A 678 -10.06 10.35 -21.29
CA SER A 678 -11.50 10.60 -21.24
C SER A 678 -11.83 11.62 -20.16
N TRP A 679 -13.09 11.68 -19.74
CA TRP A 679 -13.46 12.44 -18.57
C TRP A 679 -12.98 11.71 -17.32
N PHE A 680 -12.13 12.34 -16.58
CA PHE A 680 -11.68 11.89 -15.26
C PHE A 680 -11.92 12.99 -14.22
N PRO A 681 -12.01 12.67 -12.93
CA PRO A 681 -12.09 13.68 -11.88
C PRO A 681 -10.95 14.71 -12.03
N PRO A 682 -11.23 16.02 -11.93
CA PRO A 682 -10.23 17.06 -12.18
C PRO A 682 -8.96 16.96 -11.34
N MET A 683 -9.06 16.35 -10.15
CA MET A 683 -7.91 16.10 -9.27
C MET A 683 -6.96 15.00 -9.80
N LEU A 684 -7.44 14.12 -10.70
CA LEU A 684 -6.65 13.08 -11.33
C LEU A 684 -6.28 13.44 -12.79
N ALA A 685 -7.09 14.30 -13.45
CA ALA A 685 -6.83 14.74 -14.82
C ALA A 685 -5.84 15.91 -14.82
N THR A 686 -4.63 15.72 -14.32
CA THR A 686 -3.61 16.76 -14.15
C THR A 686 -2.47 16.60 -15.14
N ARG A 687 -1.74 17.71 -15.40
CA ARG A 687 -0.53 17.77 -16.21
C ARG A 687 0.52 16.77 -15.74
N ASN A 688 0.80 16.72 -14.43
CA ASN A 688 1.80 15.83 -13.84
C ASN A 688 1.45 14.36 -14.03
N LEU A 689 0.16 14.01 -13.98
CA LEU A 689 -0.27 12.62 -14.20
C LEU A 689 -0.04 12.22 -15.66
N LEU A 690 -0.42 13.07 -16.61
CA LEU A 690 -0.17 12.82 -18.03
C LEU A 690 1.34 12.74 -18.31
N TYR A 691 2.11 13.70 -17.79
CA TYR A 691 3.57 13.71 -17.86
C TYR A 691 4.18 12.42 -17.33
N THR A 692 3.79 12.01 -16.12
CA THR A 692 4.29 10.77 -15.50
C THR A 692 3.94 9.55 -16.34
N ALA A 693 2.73 9.46 -16.90
CA ALA A 693 2.33 8.34 -17.75
C ALA A 693 3.15 8.27 -19.04
N VAL A 694 3.34 9.41 -19.72
CA VAL A 694 4.13 9.51 -20.96
C VAL A 694 5.58 9.09 -20.72
N THR A 695 6.17 9.54 -19.62
CA THR A 695 7.56 9.21 -19.26
C THR A 695 7.79 7.75 -18.87
N ARG A 696 6.72 6.92 -18.77
CA ARG A 696 6.85 5.46 -18.55
C ARG A 696 7.11 4.69 -19.84
N GLY A 697 6.87 5.29 -21.04
CA GLY A 697 7.09 4.65 -22.34
C GLY A 697 8.53 4.76 -22.80
N LYS A 698 9.10 3.64 -23.31
CA LYS A 698 10.46 3.59 -23.87
C LYS A 698 10.48 3.65 -25.40
N LYS A 699 9.60 2.87 -26.04
CA LYS A 699 9.60 2.72 -27.50
C LYS A 699 8.38 3.36 -28.14
N VAL A 700 7.20 3.22 -27.49
CA VAL A 700 5.95 3.74 -28.05
C VAL A 700 5.01 4.19 -26.93
N VAL A 701 4.38 5.33 -27.11
CA VAL A 701 3.27 5.81 -26.28
C VAL A 701 2.05 6.07 -27.15
N ILE A 702 0.91 5.51 -26.76
CA ILE A 702 -0.36 5.67 -27.45
C ILE A 702 -1.40 6.20 -26.49
N LEU A 703 -1.94 7.37 -26.76
CA LEU A 703 -3.08 7.93 -26.04
C LEU A 703 -4.36 7.62 -26.82
N CYS A 704 -5.37 7.09 -26.14
CA CYS A 704 -6.64 6.66 -26.77
C CYS A 704 -7.80 7.44 -26.16
N GLY A 705 -8.51 8.26 -26.94
CA GLY A 705 -9.67 8.97 -26.43
C GLY A 705 -9.96 10.31 -27.09
N MET A 706 -10.29 11.32 -26.29
CA MET A 706 -10.70 12.64 -26.79
C MET A 706 -9.55 13.64 -26.68
N GLN A 707 -9.12 14.19 -27.82
CA GLN A 707 -8.01 15.16 -27.87
C GLN A 707 -8.26 16.36 -26.93
N ARG A 708 -9.47 16.91 -26.90
CA ARG A 708 -9.84 18.00 -25.99
C ARG A 708 -9.64 17.65 -24.50
N ARG A 709 -9.71 16.37 -24.12
CA ARG A 709 -9.45 15.92 -22.75
C ARG A 709 -7.97 15.85 -22.43
N MET A 710 -7.18 15.44 -23.42
CA MET A 710 -5.72 15.49 -23.30
C MET A 710 -5.25 16.95 -23.14
N GLU A 711 -5.75 17.86 -23.98
CA GLU A 711 -5.45 19.29 -23.89
C GLU A 711 -5.86 19.85 -22.52
N ALA A 712 -7.06 19.49 -22.03
CA ALA A 712 -7.51 19.88 -20.68
C ALA A 712 -6.62 19.34 -19.54
N MET A 713 -6.00 18.17 -19.71
CA MET A 713 -5.01 17.67 -18.75
C MET A 713 -3.72 18.50 -18.79
N VAL A 714 -3.26 18.90 -19.96
CA VAL A 714 -2.08 19.78 -20.14
C VAL A 714 -2.33 21.15 -19.51
N ASP A 715 -3.52 21.72 -19.71
CA ASP A 715 -3.92 23.01 -19.12
C ASP A 715 -4.10 22.95 -17.61
N ASN A 716 -4.45 21.76 -17.08
CA ASN A 716 -4.67 21.56 -15.66
C ASN A 716 -3.35 21.43 -14.88
N ASN A 717 -2.73 22.57 -14.61
CA ASN A 717 -1.53 22.66 -13.76
C ASN A 717 -1.88 22.78 -12.26
N ARG A 718 -3.06 22.35 -11.86
CA ARG A 718 -3.42 22.31 -10.43
C ARG A 718 -2.61 21.19 -9.74
N ILE A 719 -1.37 21.51 -9.43
CA ILE A 719 -0.64 20.75 -8.44
C ILE A 719 -1.35 21.08 -7.13
N LYS A 720 -2.01 20.08 -6.52
CA LYS A 720 -2.47 20.24 -5.15
C LYS A 720 -1.22 20.43 -4.31
N LEU A 721 -0.87 21.68 -4.02
CA LEU A 721 0.23 22.00 -3.11
C LEU A 721 -0.06 21.27 -1.81
N ARG A 722 0.88 20.44 -1.42
CA ARG A 722 0.79 19.73 -0.15
C ARG A 722 1.14 20.67 0.97
N PHE A 723 0.38 20.62 2.03
CA PHE A 723 0.75 21.29 3.27
C PHE A 723 1.92 20.52 3.91
N SER A 724 3.12 21.09 3.80
CA SER A 724 4.35 20.60 4.39
C SER A 724 5.15 21.74 5.02
N GLY A 725 5.63 21.54 6.24
CA GLY A 725 6.39 22.54 6.99
C GLY A 725 7.89 22.50 6.73
N ILE A 726 8.42 21.49 6.01
CA ILE A 726 9.87 21.32 5.77
C ILE A 726 10.48 22.57 5.14
N LYS A 727 9.91 23.08 4.07
CA LYS A 727 10.38 24.29 3.38
C LYS A 727 10.48 25.48 4.33
N HIS A 728 9.43 25.74 5.13
CA HIS A 728 9.39 26.87 6.07
C HIS A 728 10.46 26.72 7.17
N ARG A 729 10.61 25.50 7.71
CA ARG A 729 11.61 25.21 8.75
C ARG A 729 13.03 25.36 8.24
N LEU A 730 13.33 24.87 7.03
CA LEU A 730 14.66 24.99 6.42
C LEU A 730 15.01 26.47 6.12
N ARG A 731 14.06 27.25 5.61
CA ARG A 731 14.28 28.70 5.41
C ARG A 731 14.55 29.45 6.71
N ALA A 732 13.88 29.08 7.79
CA ALA A 732 14.15 29.66 9.11
C ALA A 732 15.57 29.35 9.63
N LEU A 733 16.14 28.21 9.26
CA LEU A 733 17.53 27.86 9.60
C LEU A 733 18.53 28.71 8.83
N ILE A 734 18.32 28.97 7.54
CA ILE A 734 19.16 29.86 6.74
C ILE A 734 19.16 31.29 7.35
N GLY A 735 17.96 31.80 7.69
CA GLY A 735 17.83 33.14 8.29
C GLY A 735 18.61 33.30 9.60
N ARG A 736 18.62 32.26 10.44
CA ARG A 736 19.39 32.27 11.71
C ARG A 736 20.92 32.21 11.48
N SER A 737 21.37 31.45 10.50
CA SER A 737 22.81 31.36 10.15
C SER A 737 23.37 32.71 9.65
N ILE A 738 22.58 33.48 8.90
CA ILE A 738 22.95 34.80 8.40
C ILE A 738 22.99 35.83 9.54
N ILE A 739 22.07 35.77 10.49
CA ILE A 739 22.04 36.70 11.65
C ILE A 739 23.18 36.39 12.60
N GLY A 740 23.47 35.11 12.89
CA GLY A 740 24.60 34.72 13.75
C GLY A 740 25.95 35.10 13.16
N SER A 741 26.17 34.98 11.85
CA SER A 741 27.41 35.42 11.19
C SER A 741 27.59 36.94 11.17
N ASN A 742 26.52 37.72 11.19
CA ASN A 742 26.58 39.18 11.30
C ASN A 742 26.89 39.66 12.75
N GLU A 743 26.45 38.93 13.78
CA GLU A 743 26.77 39.23 15.17
C GLU A 743 28.23 38.89 15.51
N GLU A 744 28.79 37.80 14.97
CA GLU A 744 30.22 37.47 15.11
C GLU A 744 31.13 38.47 14.37
N THR A 745 30.69 39.04 13.23
CA THR A 745 31.44 40.06 12.49
C THR A 745 31.37 41.41 13.18
N LEU A 746 30.31 41.74 13.86
CA LEU A 746 30.17 42.99 14.65
C LEU A 746 30.85 42.90 16.04
N GLY A 747 31.06 41.71 16.57
CA GLY A 747 31.75 41.48 17.83
C GLY A 747 33.29 41.51 17.73
N ASN A 748 33.88 41.48 16.54
CA ASN A 748 35.32 41.57 16.31
C ASN A 748 35.83 42.97 15.88
N GLU A 749 34.96 43.99 15.84
CA GLU A 749 35.29 45.39 15.56
C GLU A 749 35.09 46.33 16.75
N ILE A 750 35.04 45.82 18.00
CA ILE A 750 35.06 46.63 19.21
C ILE A 750 36.29 46.30 20.05
#